data_0362b18d90173419ee1ca0ce23113f5c
#
_entry.id   0362b18d90173419ee1ca0ce23113f5c
#
_cell.length_a   1.000
_cell.length_b   1.000
_cell.length_c   1.000
_cell.angle_alpha   90.00
_cell.angle_beta   90.00
_cell.angle_gamma   90.00
#
_symmetry.space_group_name_H-M   'P 1'
#
loop_
_entity.id
_entity.type
_entity.pdbx_description
1 polymer ?
#
loop_
_entity_poly.entity_id
_entity_poly.type
_entity_poly.pdbx_seq_one_letter_code
_entity_poly.pdbx_strand_id
1 'polypeptide(L)'
;MKKFKNILIIVLIILVVFIVICTSNKGDEIRTIKSEKELYQLYSGRRESDISLGERLITLPFSILFGFDDYVVYNTNSNGRMGVVEYEAEYDGVAKDEESTSNKDYSETNIQVEGVDEADILKTDGNYIYSISENNVIITNVKDPKNPKIEASINGERTIPNELLLYDKKLVVISSYMDNSRRYYYDNKTVVEVYDLSNIERPKLLKSFELNDNYYTSRCIDGKLYIFASGYLKADDKKVKRDYKEDNKKKEIELDNIHYIKNTYHYNETLIAELDLNNIKDVKINSYLINISNAYISKNNIYLLNMDYSSDSIEMKSIFGWKGVLGLFESIENSDSYYGTKIYKFSIDDKKGVTYKAKTSIEGRTINQYSLDEKDDNLRIALETYDGSRIAILDKNLKLIGETEKLEENENMYASRFMGDRAYLVTYRNTDPLFVIDLSNPKDPKVLGELKIPGYSTYLHPYDENHLIGIGMDTKEIINRDIDGNVWGSSVRITGMKMCLFDVSDVNNPIEVDKTTIGDERTVSAILTNPKALLFSKEKELLAIPVNNYQEDFEVEETKSYEEEIELFRNKNNYISEGYFVYNVNLEGFKLKGVINHEKTTNNKYYYYNQTKLLRGLYIKDNLYTVSETEIKVNNLRDLSEISNLLISKGDN
;
A
#
# COMPACT_ATOMS: atom_id res chain seq x y z
N MET A 1 54.60 22.54 30.22
CA MET A 1 54.29 22.77 28.81
C MET A 1 53.55 21.62 28.11
N LYS A 2 53.96 20.34 28.18
CA LYS A 2 53.23 19.20 27.52
C LYS A 2 51.79 19.02 28.05
N LYS A 3 51.51 19.11 29.33
CA LYS A 3 50.14 19.01 29.89
C LYS A 3 49.20 20.13 29.39
N PHE A 4 49.68 21.35 29.24
CA PHE A 4 48.92 22.49 28.73
C PHE A 4 48.57 22.35 27.26
N LYS A 5 49.47 21.78 26.44
CA LYS A 5 49.26 21.49 25.04
C LYS A 5 48.18 20.41 24.83
N ASN A 6 48.16 19.39 25.66
CA ASN A 6 47.15 18.35 25.60
C ASN A 6 45.73 18.84 26.01
N ILE A 7 45.64 19.72 27.02
CA ILE A 7 44.39 20.36 27.42
C ILE A 7 43.88 21.27 26.31
N LEU A 8 44.75 22.04 25.66
CA LEU A 8 44.37 22.90 24.56
C LEU A 8 43.85 22.13 23.35
N ILE A 9 44.46 20.98 23.02
CA ILE A 9 44.02 20.08 21.97
C ILE A 9 42.62 19.50 22.30
N ILE A 10 42.40 19.03 23.53
CA ILE A 10 41.08 18.53 23.98
C ILE A 10 40.01 19.59 23.89
N VAL A 11 40.29 20.82 24.34
CA VAL A 11 39.36 21.96 24.23
C VAL A 11 39.06 22.28 22.77
N LEU A 12 40.08 22.24 21.90
CA LEU A 12 39.90 22.49 20.48
C LEU A 12 39.01 21.41 19.81
N ILE A 13 39.24 20.14 20.16
CA ILE A 13 38.41 19.02 19.71
C ILE A 13 36.96 19.18 20.18
N ILE A 14 36.74 19.52 21.46
CA ILE A 14 35.41 19.79 22.01
C ILE A 14 34.74 20.95 21.29
N LEU A 15 35.48 22.02 20.99
CA LEU A 15 34.97 23.20 20.28
C LEU A 15 34.61 22.85 18.82
N VAL A 16 35.43 22.07 18.13
CA VAL A 16 35.16 21.59 16.77
C VAL A 16 33.91 20.68 16.78
N VAL A 17 33.82 19.74 17.73
CA VAL A 17 32.66 18.89 17.90
C VAL A 17 31.39 19.70 18.19
N PHE A 18 31.50 20.71 19.05
CA PHE A 18 30.40 21.62 19.36
C PHE A 18 29.95 22.44 18.16
N ILE A 19 30.90 22.96 17.36
CA ILE A 19 30.62 23.67 16.11
C ILE A 19 29.93 22.72 15.10
N VAL A 20 30.40 21.48 14.99
CA VAL A 20 29.80 20.45 14.11
C VAL A 20 28.36 20.14 14.56
N ILE A 21 28.12 19.93 15.85
CA ILE A 21 26.76 19.71 16.40
C ILE A 21 25.86 20.93 16.12
N CYS A 22 26.35 22.13 16.31
CA CYS A 22 25.60 23.36 16.04
C CYS A 22 25.35 23.61 14.55
N THR A 23 26.21 23.11 13.64
CA THR A 23 26.04 23.25 12.20
C THR A 23 25.24 22.10 11.58
N SER A 24 25.29 20.89 12.16
CA SER A 24 24.50 19.74 11.70
C SER A 24 23.02 19.84 12.09
N ASN A 25 22.67 20.64 13.08
CA ASN A 25 21.30 20.88 13.53
C ASN A 25 20.49 21.90 12.69
N LYS A 26 20.99 22.33 11.53
CA LYS A 26 20.13 22.99 10.54
C LYS A 26 19.33 21.90 9.85
N GLY A 27 18.08 21.73 10.29
CA GLY A 27 17.15 20.72 9.80
C GLY A 27 17.16 20.60 8.28
N ASP A 28 16.83 19.42 7.80
CA ASP A 28 16.70 19.08 6.39
C ASP A 28 15.71 20.03 5.71
N GLU A 29 16.21 21.13 5.22
CA GLU A 29 15.43 22.19 4.64
C GLU A 29 14.99 21.78 3.24
N ILE A 30 13.67 21.76 3.00
CA ILE A 30 13.17 21.66 1.64
C ILE A 30 13.60 22.89 0.86
N ARG A 31 14.10 22.69 -0.34
CA ARG A 31 14.53 23.79 -1.22
C ARG A 31 13.76 23.72 -2.52
N THR A 32 13.49 24.87 -3.07
CA THR A 32 12.89 25.04 -4.39
C THR A 32 13.97 25.25 -5.42
N ILE A 33 13.83 24.60 -6.57
CA ILE A 33 14.74 24.74 -7.70
C ILE A 33 14.68 26.16 -8.25
N LYS A 34 15.84 26.79 -8.44
CA LYS A 34 15.94 28.17 -8.92
C LYS A 34 16.42 28.31 -10.37
N SER A 35 16.92 27.23 -10.96
CA SER A 35 17.42 27.25 -12.33
C SER A 35 17.44 25.85 -12.96
N GLU A 36 17.34 25.79 -14.29
CA GLU A 36 17.51 24.56 -15.08
C GLU A 36 18.89 23.92 -14.84
N LYS A 37 19.93 24.76 -14.66
CA LYS A 37 21.28 24.28 -14.35
C LYS A 37 21.32 23.53 -13.01
N GLU A 38 20.69 24.07 -11.98
CA GLU A 38 20.59 23.43 -10.65
C GLU A 38 19.87 22.10 -10.75
N LEU A 39 18.69 22.06 -11.41
CA LEU A 39 17.93 20.84 -11.61
C LEU A 39 18.75 19.76 -12.35
N TYR A 40 19.46 20.15 -13.42
CA TYR A 40 20.33 19.22 -14.15
C TYR A 40 21.52 18.73 -13.31
N GLN A 41 22.08 19.57 -12.46
CA GLN A 41 23.17 19.19 -11.55
C GLN A 41 22.70 18.14 -10.53
N LEU A 42 21.53 18.32 -9.95
CA LEU A 42 20.90 17.33 -9.07
C LEU A 42 20.67 16.00 -9.81
N TYR A 43 20.05 16.06 -10.99
CA TYR A 43 19.81 14.90 -11.85
C TYR A 43 21.11 14.15 -12.22
N SER A 44 22.18 14.86 -12.58
CA SER A 44 23.43 14.25 -13.03
C SER A 44 24.30 13.67 -11.90
N GLY A 45 23.83 13.78 -10.64
CA GLY A 45 24.57 13.30 -9.47
C GLY A 45 25.89 14.04 -9.22
N ARG A 46 26.15 15.15 -9.94
CA ARG A 46 27.27 16.03 -9.65
C ARG A 46 26.96 16.77 -8.35
N ARG A 47 27.38 16.21 -7.24
CA ARG A 47 27.50 16.93 -5.98
C ARG A 47 28.39 18.16 -6.26
N GLU A 48 27.81 19.36 -6.37
CA GLU A 48 28.56 20.51 -5.91
C GLU A 48 28.77 20.24 -4.43
N SER A 49 30.03 20.20 -4.04
CA SER A 49 30.48 19.87 -2.69
C SER A 49 29.91 20.85 -1.66
N ASP A 50 28.67 20.66 -1.30
CA ASP A 50 28.06 21.22 -0.10
C ASP A 50 28.41 20.34 1.14
N ILE A 51 29.56 19.65 1.09
CA ILE A 51 30.21 19.15 2.29
C ILE A 51 30.54 20.39 3.09
N SER A 52 29.86 20.59 4.21
CA SER A 52 30.12 21.75 5.07
C SER A 52 31.61 21.81 5.41
N LEU A 53 32.13 23.00 5.63
CA LEU A 53 33.55 23.16 6.01
C LEU A 53 33.90 22.28 7.23
N GLY A 54 32.91 21.99 8.10
CA GLY A 54 33.02 21.08 9.22
C GLY A 54 33.18 19.59 8.81
N GLU A 55 32.46 19.10 7.80
CA GLU A 55 32.62 17.74 7.29
C GLU A 55 33.98 17.56 6.59
N ARG A 56 34.45 18.57 5.87
CA ARG A 56 35.81 18.57 5.29
C ARG A 56 36.91 18.54 6.37
N LEU A 57 36.67 19.18 7.53
CA LEU A 57 37.63 19.20 8.62
C LEU A 57 37.65 17.90 9.44
N ILE A 58 36.57 17.10 9.40
CA ILE A 58 36.48 15.80 10.11
C ILE A 58 37.12 14.69 9.28
N THR A 59 36.97 14.69 7.96
CA THR A 59 37.53 13.64 7.08
C THR A 59 39.03 13.75 6.87
N LEU A 60 39.57 14.97 6.84
CA LEU A 60 41.00 15.20 6.64
C LEU A 60 41.93 14.66 7.78
N PRO A 61 41.61 14.82 9.06
CA PRO A 61 42.50 14.32 10.12
C PRO A 61 42.52 12.80 10.29
N PHE A 62 41.40 12.12 9.95
CA PHE A 62 41.29 10.68 10.18
C PHE A 62 42.07 9.87 9.14
N SER A 63 42.00 10.25 7.88
CA SER A 63 42.77 9.61 6.79
C SER A 63 44.30 9.84 6.94
N ILE A 64 44.69 11.01 7.44
CA ILE A 64 46.12 11.33 7.69
C ILE A 64 46.67 10.59 8.90
N LEU A 65 45.82 10.33 9.93
CA LEU A 65 46.26 9.68 11.17
C LEU A 65 46.30 8.17 11.10
N PHE A 66 45.51 7.53 10.23
CA PHE A 66 45.32 6.08 10.23
C PHE A 66 45.65 5.37 8.91
N GLY A 67 46.07 6.11 7.84
CA GLY A 67 46.64 5.52 6.65
C GLY A 67 45.73 4.56 5.87
N PHE A 68 44.44 4.77 5.92
CA PHE A 68 43.51 4.00 5.08
C PHE A 68 43.32 4.65 3.72
N ASP A 69 43.92 4.04 2.72
CA ASP A 69 43.66 4.36 1.32
C ASP A 69 42.25 3.90 0.96
N ASP A 70 41.38 4.85 0.60
CA ASP A 70 40.06 4.60 0.08
C ASP A 70 40.09 3.89 -1.27
N TYR A 71 40.23 2.57 -1.29
CA TYR A 71 39.86 1.76 -2.44
C TYR A 71 38.37 1.43 -2.41
N VAL A 72 37.55 2.31 -2.96
CA VAL A 72 36.18 1.99 -3.33
C VAL A 72 36.22 1.13 -4.59
N VAL A 73 36.24 -0.18 -4.41
CA VAL A 73 36.03 -1.14 -5.51
C VAL A 73 34.56 -1.20 -5.83
N TYR A 74 34.16 -0.56 -6.92
CA TYR A 74 32.86 -0.85 -7.53
C TYR A 74 32.89 -2.25 -8.11
N ASN A 75 32.36 -3.21 -7.39
CA ASN A 75 32.19 -4.56 -7.91
C ASN A 75 30.85 -4.64 -8.66
N THR A 76 30.89 -4.31 -9.96
CA THR A 76 29.80 -4.52 -10.90
C THR A 76 29.82 -5.95 -11.40
N ASN A 77 29.38 -6.93 -10.62
CA ASN A 77 28.98 -8.24 -11.14
C ASN A 77 28.16 -8.99 -10.07
N SER A 78 26.86 -8.81 -10.12
CA SER A 78 25.94 -9.82 -9.62
C SER A 78 24.82 -10.01 -10.63
N ASN A 79 25.03 -10.99 -11.52
CA ASN A 79 23.95 -11.65 -12.25
C ASN A 79 23.08 -12.43 -11.26
N GLY A 80 22.27 -11.71 -10.51
CA GLY A 80 21.17 -12.25 -9.74
C GLY A 80 19.88 -11.93 -10.48
N ARG A 81 19.28 -12.93 -11.11
CA ARG A 81 17.87 -12.86 -11.51
C ARG A 81 17.04 -12.71 -10.24
N MET A 82 16.81 -11.49 -9.81
CA MET A 82 15.66 -11.18 -8.97
C MET A 82 14.45 -11.18 -9.89
N GLY A 83 13.57 -12.15 -9.67
CA GLY A 83 12.22 -12.05 -10.17
C GLY A 83 11.62 -10.78 -9.60
N VAL A 84 11.20 -9.88 -10.48
CA VAL A 84 10.38 -8.73 -10.13
C VAL A 84 9.05 -9.31 -9.69
N VAL A 85 8.84 -9.43 -8.39
CA VAL A 85 7.50 -9.56 -7.83
C VAL A 85 6.96 -8.14 -7.87
N GLU A 86 6.13 -7.83 -8.84
CA GLU A 86 5.29 -6.63 -8.82
C GLU A 86 4.35 -6.76 -7.63
N TYR A 87 4.73 -6.11 -6.53
CA TYR A 87 3.80 -5.81 -5.45
C TYR A 87 3.03 -4.56 -5.86
N GLU A 88 1.91 -4.76 -6.52
CA GLU A 88 0.88 -3.74 -6.52
C GLU A 88 0.32 -3.67 -5.09
N ALA A 89 0.78 -2.68 -4.35
CA ALA A 89 0.31 -2.40 -3.00
C ALA A 89 -0.96 -1.56 -3.10
N GLU A 90 -2.11 -2.17 -2.87
CA GLU A 90 -3.39 -1.48 -2.62
C GLU A 90 -4.14 -2.25 -1.54
N TYR A 91 -4.59 -1.66 -0.60
CA TYR A 91 -5.54 -0.81 0.15
C TYR A 91 -6.52 -1.66 0.95
N ASP A 92 -7.21 -1.25 1.92
CA ASP A 92 -7.80 -0.16 2.63
C ASP A 92 -8.49 -0.57 3.95
N GLY A 93 -9.11 0.18 4.65
CA GLY A 93 -9.61 1.11 5.54
C GLY A 93 -10.93 0.87 6.27
N VAL A 94 -11.22 1.58 7.36
CA VAL A 94 -12.40 1.44 8.22
C VAL A 94 -13.39 2.56 7.97
N ALA A 95 -14.67 2.19 7.78
CA ALA A 95 -15.78 3.08 8.12
C ALA A 95 -16.20 2.83 9.57
N LYS A 96 -16.18 3.83 10.44
CA LYS A 96 -17.11 3.88 11.56
C LYS A 96 -18.48 4.17 10.97
N ASP A 97 -19.45 3.28 11.21
CA ASP A 97 -20.85 3.64 11.09
C ASP A 97 -21.20 4.64 12.19
N GLU A 98 -20.79 5.92 12.00
CA GLU A 98 -21.54 7.01 12.59
C GLU A 98 -22.66 7.33 11.59
N GLU A 99 -23.90 7.42 12.10
CA GLU A 99 -25.10 7.80 11.37
C GLU A 99 -24.85 9.00 10.46
N SER A 100 -24.35 8.74 9.25
CA SER A 100 -24.48 9.71 8.18
C SER A 100 -25.94 9.70 7.76
N THR A 101 -26.66 10.75 8.10
CA THR A 101 -28.05 11.00 7.72
C THR A 101 -28.23 11.24 6.22
N SER A 102 -27.66 10.39 5.37
CA SER A 102 -28.01 10.26 3.98
C SER A 102 -28.64 8.88 3.78
N ASN A 103 -29.90 8.84 3.36
CA ASN A 103 -30.65 7.63 2.99
C ASN A 103 -30.03 6.90 1.78
N LYS A 104 -28.73 6.62 1.82
CA LYS A 104 -28.02 5.88 0.78
C LYS A 104 -28.13 4.39 1.10
N ASP A 105 -29.01 3.68 0.45
CA ASP A 105 -29.13 2.22 0.58
C ASP A 105 -28.34 1.53 -0.56
N TYR A 106 -27.01 1.79 -0.60
CA TYR A 106 -26.05 1.12 -1.46
C TYR A 106 -24.66 1.13 -0.83
N SER A 107 -23.85 0.11 -1.15
CA SER A 107 -22.48 0.03 -0.66
C SER A 107 -21.57 1.07 -1.34
N GLU A 108 -20.73 1.70 -0.57
CA GLU A 108 -19.64 2.56 -1.04
C GLU A 108 -18.31 1.79 -1.06
N THR A 109 -17.28 2.36 -1.66
CA THR A 109 -15.92 1.81 -1.60
C THR A 109 -15.45 1.76 -0.15
N ASN A 110 -14.82 0.68 0.22
CA ASN A 110 -14.18 0.52 1.52
C ASN A 110 -12.98 1.49 1.61
N ILE A 111 -13.07 2.57 2.38
CA ILE A 111 -12.06 3.64 2.48
C ILE A 111 -11.31 3.59 3.81
N GLN A 112 -10.03 4.00 3.85
CA GLN A 112 -9.20 3.96 5.07
C GLN A 112 -9.57 5.05 6.08
N VAL A 113 -9.82 6.23 5.58
CA VAL A 113 -10.09 7.40 6.41
C VAL A 113 -11.43 7.98 6.00
N GLU A 114 -12.34 8.09 6.94
CA GLU A 114 -13.64 8.67 6.71
C GLU A 114 -13.56 10.09 6.12
N GLY A 115 -14.29 10.31 5.00
CA GLY A 115 -14.28 11.56 4.26
C GLY A 115 -13.04 11.80 3.38
N VAL A 116 -12.18 10.81 3.24
CA VAL A 116 -11.09 10.75 2.26
C VAL A 116 -11.44 9.68 1.25
N ASP A 117 -12.18 10.05 0.18
CA ASP A 117 -12.62 9.07 -0.83
C ASP A 117 -11.44 8.59 -1.68
N GLU A 118 -11.48 7.32 -2.03
CA GLU A 118 -10.46 6.61 -2.78
C GLU A 118 -11.00 6.12 -4.11
N ALA A 119 -10.18 6.21 -5.14
CA ALA A 119 -10.52 5.62 -6.42
C ALA A 119 -10.56 4.08 -6.33
N ASP A 120 -11.39 3.45 -7.15
CA ASP A 120 -11.51 1.99 -7.27
C ASP A 120 -11.88 1.60 -8.71
N ILE A 121 -11.74 0.34 -9.04
CA ILE A 121 -12.10 -0.21 -10.36
C ILE A 121 -13.62 -0.29 -10.60
N LEU A 122 -14.40 -0.12 -9.54
CA LEU A 122 -15.85 -0.13 -9.55
C LEU A 122 -16.39 0.97 -8.63
N LYS A 123 -17.37 1.74 -9.10
CA LYS A 123 -18.10 2.73 -8.30
C LYS A 123 -19.60 2.65 -8.59
N THR A 124 -20.42 3.14 -7.65
CA THR A 124 -21.87 3.29 -7.86
C THR A 124 -22.41 4.56 -7.21
N ASP A 125 -23.48 5.10 -7.76
CA ASP A 125 -24.29 6.17 -7.17
C ASP A 125 -25.68 5.67 -6.75
N GLY A 126 -25.89 4.33 -6.72
CA GLY A 126 -27.14 3.68 -6.39
C GLY A 126 -28.13 3.58 -7.57
N ASN A 127 -27.86 4.22 -8.72
CA ASN A 127 -28.66 4.14 -9.94
C ASN A 127 -27.87 3.59 -11.13
N TYR A 128 -26.56 3.79 -11.09
CA TYR A 128 -25.62 3.35 -12.12
C TYR A 128 -24.43 2.66 -11.46
N ILE A 129 -23.87 1.71 -12.19
CA ILE A 129 -22.59 1.08 -11.88
C ILE A 129 -21.59 1.56 -12.92
N TYR A 130 -20.45 2.04 -12.44
CA TYR A 130 -19.32 2.49 -13.25
C TYR A 130 -18.22 1.44 -13.06
N SER A 131 -17.92 0.67 -14.08
CA SER A 131 -16.95 -0.43 -14.01
C SER A 131 -15.90 -0.33 -15.10
N ILE A 132 -14.69 -0.79 -14.79
CA ILE A 132 -13.65 -1.00 -15.78
C ILE A 132 -13.85 -2.39 -16.38
N SER A 133 -13.94 -2.45 -17.71
CA SER A 133 -13.98 -3.71 -18.46
C SER A 133 -13.02 -3.59 -19.63
N GLU A 134 -11.99 -4.43 -19.67
CA GLU A 134 -10.88 -4.34 -20.61
C GLU A 134 -10.26 -2.91 -20.61
N ASN A 135 -10.28 -2.22 -21.74
CA ASN A 135 -9.76 -0.85 -21.87
C ASN A 135 -10.87 0.23 -21.82
N ASN A 136 -12.06 -0.12 -21.34
CA ASN A 136 -13.22 0.76 -21.36
C ASN A 136 -13.77 0.99 -19.96
N VAL A 137 -14.35 2.15 -19.75
CA VAL A 137 -15.24 2.39 -18.61
C VAL A 137 -16.67 2.20 -19.06
N ILE A 138 -17.37 1.25 -18.46
CA ILE A 138 -18.76 0.92 -18.77
C ILE A 138 -19.66 1.56 -17.72
N ILE A 139 -20.69 2.29 -18.19
CA ILE A 139 -21.72 2.87 -17.35
C ILE A 139 -22.99 2.06 -17.52
N THR A 140 -23.35 1.31 -16.48
CA THR A 140 -24.51 0.40 -16.48
C THR A 140 -25.65 1.01 -15.69
N ASN A 141 -26.80 1.15 -16.31
CA ASN A 141 -28.04 1.56 -15.66
C ASN A 141 -28.62 0.35 -14.91
N VAL A 142 -28.79 0.48 -13.59
CA VAL A 142 -29.29 -0.57 -12.69
C VAL A 142 -30.52 -0.13 -11.89
N LYS A 143 -31.21 0.94 -12.35
CA LYS A 143 -32.46 1.40 -11.72
C LYS A 143 -33.55 0.34 -11.69
N ASP A 144 -33.62 -0.48 -12.73
CA ASP A 144 -34.42 -1.70 -12.75
C ASP A 144 -33.48 -2.91 -12.69
N PRO A 145 -33.40 -3.59 -11.54
CA PRO A 145 -32.51 -4.73 -11.38
C PRO A 145 -32.86 -5.94 -12.26
N LYS A 146 -34.09 -5.96 -12.83
CA LYS A 146 -34.53 -7.03 -13.75
C LYS A 146 -34.05 -6.77 -15.19
N ASN A 147 -33.74 -5.53 -15.53
CA ASN A 147 -33.34 -5.12 -16.88
C ASN A 147 -32.14 -4.17 -16.83
N PRO A 148 -31.00 -4.57 -16.28
CA PRO A 148 -29.80 -3.76 -16.34
C PRO A 148 -29.37 -3.59 -17.80
N LYS A 149 -28.85 -2.40 -18.13
CA LYS A 149 -28.40 -2.11 -19.50
C LYS A 149 -27.18 -1.22 -19.52
N ILE A 150 -26.33 -1.40 -20.50
CA ILE A 150 -25.24 -0.46 -20.76
C ILE A 150 -25.86 0.85 -21.25
N GLU A 151 -25.61 1.94 -20.55
CA GLU A 151 -26.08 3.28 -20.89
C GLU A 151 -25.05 4.04 -21.71
N ALA A 152 -23.77 3.91 -21.35
CA ALA A 152 -22.67 4.53 -22.08
C ALA A 152 -21.36 3.73 -21.89
N SER A 153 -20.41 3.97 -22.80
CA SER A 153 -19.05 3.46 -22.69
C SER A 153 -18.07 4.60 -23.00
N ILE A 154 -17.05 4.74 -22.16
CA ILE A 154 -15.93 5.67 -22.38
C ILE A 154 -14.74 4.82 -22.80
N ASN A 155 -14.29 5.03 -24.05
CA ASN A 155 -13.20 4.25 -24.63
C ASN A 155 -11.90 5.06 -24.58
N GLY A 156 -10.86 4.48 -24.02
CA GLY A 156 -9.50 4.99 -24.12
C GLY A 156 -8.84 4.47 -25.40
N GLU A 157 -8.62 5.32 -26.43
CA GLU A 157 -7.97 4.87 -27.66
C GLU A 157 -6.54 4.34 -27.45
N ARG A 158 -5.85 4.80 -26.42
CA ARG A 158 -4.46 4.45 -26.06
C ARG A 158 -4.21 4.43 -24.57
N THR A 159 -5.26 4.39 -23.78
CA THR A 159 -5.19 4.39 -22.33
C THR A 159 -5.86 3.16 -21.75
N ILE A 160 -5.31 2.65 -20.67
CA ILE A 160 -5.89 1.57 -19.89
C ILE A 160 -6.40 2.19 -18.61
N PRO A 161 -7.72 2.22 -18.35
CA PRO A 161 -8.26 2.71 -17.09
C PRO A 161 -7.74 1.85 -15.93
N ASN A 162 -7.26 2.49 -14.88
CA ASN A 162 -6.79 1.85 -13.66
C ASN A 162 -7.85 1.93 -12.56
N GLU A 163 -8.36 3.14 -12.31
CA GLU A 163 -9.30 3.42 -11.22
C GLU A 163 -10.28 4.53 -11.58
N LEU A 164 -11.41 4.54 -10.88
CA LEU A 164 -12.53 5.47 -11.04
C LEU A 164 -12.81 6.17 -9.71
N LEU A 165 -13.24 7.43 -9.79
CA LEU A 165 -13.74 8.17 -8.64
C LEU A 165 -15.00 8.92 -9.02
N LEU A 166 -15.98 8.94 -8.12
CA LEU A 166 -17.23 9.69 -8.30
C LEU A 166 -17.29 10.83 -7.31
N TYR A 167 -17.58 12.02 -7.81
CA TYR A 167 -17.83 13.16 -6.96
C TYR A 167 -18.91 14.05 -7.58
N ASP A 168 -20.00 14.22 -6.86
CA ASP A 168 -21.17 14.93 -7.34
C ASP A 168 -21.55 14.51 -8.78
N LYS A 169 -21.93 14.91 -9.71
CA LYS A 169 -22.20 14.42 -11.08
C LYS A 169 -20.94 14.34 -11.95
N LYS A 170 -19.81 14.01 -11.38
CA LYS A 170 -18.54 13.90 -12.11
C LYS A 170 -17.94 12.52 -11.94
N LEU A 171 -17.46 11.97 -13.05
CA LEU A 171 -16.65 10.75 -13.07
C LEU A 171 -15.21 11.14 -13.38
N VAL A 172 -14.30 10.79 -12.50
CA VAL A 172 -12.87 10.86 -12.76
C VAL A 172 -12.42 9.48 -13.23
N VAL A 173 -11.76 9.42 -14.36
CA VAL A 173 -11.14 8.22 -14.92
C VAL A 173 -9.62 8.42 -14.83
N ILE A 174 -8.95 7.56 -14.11
CA ILE A 174 -7.49 7.54 -13.98
C ILE A 174 -6.98 6.39 -14.81
N SER A 175 -6.09 6.64 -15.74
CA SER A 175 -5.62 5.67 -16.73
C SER A 175 -4.11 5.69 -16.84
N SER A 176 -3.53 4.58 -17.27
CA SER A 176 -2.15 4.49 -17.73
C SER A 176 -2.09 4.54 -19.26
N TYR A 177 -1.10 5.25 -19.79
CA TYR A 177 -0.83 5.26 -21.22
C TYR A 177 0.37 4.39 -21.53
N MET A 178 0.24 3.46 -22.49
CA MET A 178 1.33 2.59 -22.92
C MET A 178 1.81 2.98 -24.30
N ASP A 179 3.07 3.34 -24.44
CA ASP A 179 3.72 3.48 -25.74
C ASP A 179 4.37 2.14 -26.16
N ASN A 180 3.68 1.40 -26.99
CA ASN A 180 4.15 0.12 -27.54
C ASN A 180 5.29 0.27 -28.58
N SER A 181 5.76 1.49 -28.88
CA SER A 181 6.76 1.74 -29.93
C SER A 181 8.19 1.36 -29.54
N ARG A 182 8.49 1.13 -28.26
CA ARG A 182 9.83 0.78 -27.75
C ARG A 182 9.81 -0.52 -26.93
N ARG A 183 10.46 -1.55 -27.42
CA ARG A 183 10.48 -2.93 -26.87
C ARG A 183 11.05 -3.10 -25.46
N TYR A 184 11.61 -2.06 -24.81
CA TYR A 184 12.36 -2.21 -23.55
C TYR A 184 12.16 -1.11 -22.49
N TYR A 185 11.36 -0.06 -22.75
CA TYR A 185 11.03 0.95 -21.76
C TYR A 185 9.55 1.29 -21.87
N TYR A 186 8.78 0.86 -20.88
CA TYR A 186 7.40 1.33 -20.70
C TYR A 186 7.46 2.79 -20.29
N ASP A 187 7.21 3.71 -21.21
CA ASP A 187 6.97 5.12 -20.92
C ASP A 187 5.52 5.24 -20.44
N ASN A 188 5.22 4.61 -19.28
CA ASN A 188 3.92 4.70 -18.67
C ASN A 188 3.69 6.14 -18.23
N LYS A 189 2.50 6.64 -18.50
CA LYS A 189 2.06 7.97 -18.10
C LYS A 189 0.75 7.85 -17.38
N THR A 190 0.53 8.73 -16.43
CA THR A 190 -0.76 8.86 -15.78
C THR A 190 -1.64 9.83 -16.59
N VAL A 191 -2.80 9.37 -17.00
CA VAL A 191 -3.82 10.19 -17.69
C VAL A 191 -5.03 10.30 -16.79
N VAL A 192 -5.48 11.52 -16.53
CA VAL A 192 -6.65 11.81 -15.71
C VAL A 192 -7.65 12.57 -16.53
N GLU A 193 -8.87 12.05 -16.59
CA GLU A 193 -9.98 12.63 -17.33
C GLU A 193 -11.18 12.82 -16.40
N VAL A 194 -11.79 13.98 -16.44
CA VAL A 194 -12.98 14.31 -15.65
C VAL A 194 -14.16 14.50 -16.58
N TYR A 195 -15.19 13.70 -16.39
CA TYR A 195 -16.41 13.73 -17.20
C TYR A 195 -17.59 14.28 -16.40
N ASP A 196 -18.41 15.09 -17.04
CA ASP A 196 -19.74 15.50 -16.57
C ASP A 196 -20.76 14.40 -16.89
N LEU A 197 -21.44 13.92 -15.86
CA LEU A 197 -22.49 12.90 -15.92
C LEU A 197 -23.91 13.49 -15.94
N SER A 198 -24.09 14.80 -16.11
CA SER A 198 -25.43 15.42 -16.20
C SER A 198 -26.26 14.81 -17.31
N ASN A 199 -25.63 14.38 -18.39
CA ASN A 199 -26.20 13.50 -19.39
C ASN A 199 -25.46 12.18 -19.40
N ILE A 200 -26.01 11.19 -18.72
CA ILE A 200 -25.35 9.90 -18.51
C ILE A 200 -25.16 9.09 -19.80
N GLU A 201 -26.05 9.25 -20.80
CA GLU A 201 -25.92 8.57 -22.08
C GLU A 201 -24.76 9.13 -22.94
N ARG A 202 -24.32 10.36 -22.63
CA ARG A 202 -23.23 11.04 -23.32
C ARG A 202 -22.38 11.83 -22.35
N PRO A 203 -21.55 11.15 -21.56
CA PRO A 203 -20.62 11.80 -20.65
C PRO A 203 -19.74 12.79 -21.40
N LYS A 204 -19.64 14.02 -20.88
CA LYS A 204 -18.89 15.09 -21.53
C LYS A 204 -17.55 15.30 -20.81
N LEU A 205 -16.44 15.19 -21.55
CA LEU A 205 -15.12 15.52 -21.03
C LEU A 205 -15.07 17.01 -20.63
N LEU A 206 -14.79 17.28 -19.37
CA LEU A 206 -14.63 18.63 -18.80
C LEU A 206 -13.17 19.02 -18.70
N LYS A 207 -12.29 18.07 -18.36
CA LYS A 207 -10.89 18.31 -18.09
C LYS A 207 -10.08 17.05 -18.40
N SER A 208 -8.87 17.23 -18.95
CA SER A 208 -7.87 16.16 -19.04
C SER A 208 -6.49 16.68 -18.72
N PHE A 209 -5.66 15.84 -18.07
CA PHE A 209 -4.23 16.09 -17.93
C PHE A 209 -3.44 14.79 -17.95
N GLU A 210 -2.20 14.87 -18.42
CA GLU A 210 -1.28 13.74 -18.59
C GLU A 210 0.04 14.08 -17.89
N LEU A 211 0.43 13.23 -16.91
CA LEU A 211 1.71 13.29 -16.21
C LEU A 211 2.67 12.26 -16.81
N ASN A 212 3.96 12.57 -16.86
CA ASN A 212 4.97 11.70 -17.49
C ASN A 212 5.52 10.61 -16.55
N ASP A 213 4.83 10.33 -15.43
CA ASP A 213 5.19 9.34 -14.44
C ASP A 213 4.06 8.36 -14.19
N ASN A 214 4.38 7.22 -13.55
CA ASN A 214 3.42 6.17 -13.24
C ASN A 214 2.42 6.63 -12.18
N TYR A 215 1.16 6.31 -12.37
CA TYR A 215 0.15 6.44 -11.34
C TYR A 215 0.56 5.64 -10.09
N TYR A 216 0.46 6.27 -8.93
CA TYR A 216 0.73 5.63 -7.66
C TYR A 216 -0.56 5.48 -6.84
N THR A 217 -1.26 6.57 -6.57
CA THR A 217 -2.54 6.58 -5.83
C THR A 217 -3.28 7.89 -6.01
N SER A 218 -4.53 7.94 -5.57
CA SER A 218 -5.34 9.15 -5.60
C SER A 218 -6.26 9.25 -4.38
N ARG A 219 -6.68 10.48 -4.07
CA ARG A 219 -7.67 10.77 -3.03
C ARG A 219 -8.56 11.91 -3.45
N CYS A 220 -9.82 11.88 -2.98
CA CYS A 220 -10.71 13.03 -3.09
C CYS A 220 -11.21 13.44 -1.69
N ILE A 221 -10.94 14.68 -1.33
CA ILE A 221 -11.32 15.26 -0.04
C ILE A 221 -12.14 16.51 -0.31
N ASP A 222 -13.42 16.51 0.07
CA ASP A 222 -14.34 17.62 -0.12
C ASP A 222 -14.35 18.19 -1.56
N GLY A 223 -14.25 17.27 -2.56
CA GLY A 223 -14.18 17.61 -3.98
C GLY A 223 -12.84 18.11 -4.48
N LYS A 224 -11.79 18.07 -3.68
CA LYS A 224 -10.43 18.29 -4.14
C LYS A 224 -9.78 16.95 -4.45
N LEU A 225 -9.42 16.78 -5.70
CA LEU A 225 -8.74 15.59 -6.23
C LEU A 225 -7.24 15.76 -6.08
N TYR A 226 -6.59 14.77 -5.48
CA TYR A 226 -5.15 14.64 -5.36
C TYR A 226 -4.70 13.41 -6.12
N ILE A 227 -3.81 13.58 -7.09
CA ILE A 227 -3.20 12.48 -7.86
C ILE A 227 -1.74 12.43 -7.52
N PHE A 228 -1.26 11.25 -7.13
CA PHE A 228 0.15 10.97 -6.88
C PHE A 228 0.69 10.14 -8.03
N ALA A 229 1.77 10.60 -8.64
CA ALA A 229 2.48 9.85 -9.66
C ALA A 229 3.97 9.80 -9.30
N SER A 230 4.63 8.68 -9.56
CA SER A 230 6.03 8.50 -9.22
C SER A 230 6.82 7.88 -10.36
N GLY A 231 8.05 8.33 -10.53
CA GLY A 231 8.92 7.87 -11.59
C GLY A 231 10.35 8.33 -11.42
N TYR A 232 11.05 8.36 -12.54
CA TYR A 232 12.44 8.81 -12.59
C TYR A 232 12.54 10.07 -13.41
N LEU A 233 13.34 11.02 -12.93
CA LEU A 233 13.71 12.19 -13.74
C LEU A 233 14.31 11.75 -15.08
N LYS A 234 13.88 12.39 -16.16
CA LYS A 234 14.36 12.15 -17.52
C LYS A 234 15.01 13.44 -18.04
N ALA A 235 16.11 13.33 -18.79
CA ALA A 235 16.77 14.49 -19.38
C ALA A 235 17.16 14.24 -20.83
N ASP A 236 17.08 15.31 -21.66
CA ASP A 236 17.62 15.39 -23.01
C ASP A 236 18.57 16.58 -23.10
N ASP A 237 19.73 16.42 -23.73
CA ASP A 237 20.71 17.48 -24.00
C ASP A 237 20.97 18.43 -22.80
N LYS A 238 21.16 17.86 -21.60
CA LYS A 238 21.37 18.59 -20.35
C LYS A 238 20.17 19.41 -19.86
N LYS A 239 18.96 19.17 -20.37
CA LYS A 239 17.72 19.71 -19.86
C LYS A 239 16.87 18.59 -19.26
N VAL A 240 16.49 18.73 -17.99
CA VAL A 240 15.55 17.81 -17.33
C VAL A 240 14.15 18.02 -17.89
N LYS A 241 13.49 16.93 -18.26
CA LYS A 241 12.08 16.98 -18.71
C LYS A 241 11.18 17.27 -17.53
N ARG A 242 10.32 18.23 -17.68
CA ARG A 242 9.29 18.63 -16.69
C ARG A 242 7.98 19.00 -17.37
N ASP A 243 7.79 18.43 -18.55
CA ASP A 243 6.57 18.70 -19.33
C ASP A 243 5.43 17.78 -18.89
N TYR A 244 4.23 18.32 -18.98
CA TYR A 244 2.97 17.62 -18.81
C TYR A 244 2.00 18.10 -19.90
N LYS A 245 0.86 17.42 -20.06
CA LYS A 245 -0.22 17.96 -20.90
C LYS A 245 -1.43 18.32 -20.07
N GLU A 246 -2.14 19.34 -20.50
CA GLU A 246 -3.42 19.73 -19.93
C GLU A 246 -4.33 20.21 -21.08
N ASP A 247 -5.52 19.59 -21.19
CA ASP A 247 -6.46 19.82 -22.28
C ASP A 247 -5.78 19.74 -23.67
N ASN A 248 -4.97 18.69 -23.87
CA ASN A 248 -4.12 18.42 -25.04
C ASN A 248 -3.03 19.49 -25.34
N LYS A 249 -2.81 20.45 -24.44
CA LYS A 249 -1.75 21.44 -24.58
C LYS A 249 -0.54 21.05 -23.73
N LYS A 250 0.64 21.08 -24.35
CA LYS A 250 1.90 20.88 -23.64
C LYS A 250 2.18 22.07 -22.73
N LYS A 251 2.45 21.82 -21.47
CA LYS A 251 2.87 22.77 -20.43
C LYS A 251 4.16 22.27 -19.77
N GLU A 252 4.82 23.11 -18.99
CA GLU A 252 5.98 22.73 -18.16
C GLU A 252 5.65 23.03 -16.68
N ILE A 253 6.11 22.17 -15.78
CA ILE A 253 6.06 22.44 -14.34
C ILE A 253 7.04 23.58 -14.08
N GLU A 254 6.56 24.64 -13.46
CA GLU A 254 7.38 25.81 -13.12
C GLU A 254 8.48 25.41 -12.13
N LEU A 255 9.67 26.00 -12.23
CA LEU A 255 10.80 25.68 -11.38
C LEU A 255 10.49 25.89 -9.88
N ASP A 256 9.65 26.89 -9.59
CA ASP A 256 9.21 27.19 -8.21
C ASP A 256 8.30 26.12 -7.62
N ASN A 257 7.76 25.21 -8.45
CA ASN A 257 6.97 24.07 -8.02
C ASN A 257 7.78 22.77 -7.99
N ILE A 258 9.10 22.83 -8.19
CA ILE A 258 10.00 21.68 -8.09
C ILE A 258 10.83 21.82 -6.80
N HIS A 259 10.70 20.81 -5.96
CA HIS A 259 11.28 20.82 -4.62
C HIS A 259 12.22 19.66 -4.40
N TYR A 260 13.31 19.88 -3.69
CA TYR A 260 14.23 18.83 -3.27
C TYR A 260 14.60 18.97 -1.80
N ILE A 261 15.02 17.88 -1.20
CA ILE A 261 15.47 17.85 0.17
C ILE A 261 16.99 17.71 0.15
N LYS A 262 17.69 18.60 0.82
CA LYS A 262 19.15 18.59 0.89
C LYS A 262 19.65 17.24 1.42
N ASN A 263 20.74 16.73 0.87
CA ASN A 263 21.39 15.48 1.24
C ASN A 263 20.60 14.18 0.96
N THR A 264 19.67 14.20 -0.02
CA THR A 264 19.03 12.97 -0.55
C THR A 264 19.48 12.70 -1.98
N TYR A 265 19.33 11.46 -2.45
CA TYR A 265 19.52 11.13 -3.87
C TYR A 265 18.31 11.63 -4.67
N HIS A 266 18.55 12.25 -5.83
CA HIS A 266 17.52 12.98 -6.59
C HIS A 266 17.26 12.39 -7.98
N TYR A 267 17.21 11.05 -8.08
CA TYR A 267 16.87 10.37 -9.33
C TYR A 267 15.38 10.11 -9.49
N ASN A 268 14.68 10.02 -8.36
CA ASN A 268 13.24 9.77 -8.31
C ASN A 268 12.48 11.08 -8.18
N GLU A 269 11.32 11.10 -8.78
CA GLU A 269 10.36 12.19 -8.73
C GLU A 269 9.01 11.68 -8.25
N THR A 270 8.35 12.45 -7.40
CA THR A 270 6.96 12.27 -7.03
C THR A 270 6.20 13.52 -7.38
N LEU A 271 5.24 13.38 -8.27
CA LEU A 271 4.32 14.45 -8.66
C LEU A 271 3.07 14.40 -7.80
N ILE A 272 2.66 15.54 -7.27
CA ILE A 272 1.36 15.72 -6.62
C ILE A 272 0.57 16.71 -7.46
N ALA A 273 -0.46 16.21 -8.14
CA ALA A 273 -1.38 17.03 -8.92
C ALA A 273 -2.67 17.28 -8.14
N GLU A 274 -3.09 18.53 -8.05
CA GLU A 274 -4.27 19.00 -7.33
C GLU A 274 -5.29 19.60 -8.33
N LEU A 275 -6.55 19.11 -8.27
CA LEU A 275 -7.64 19.63 -9.07
C LEU A 275 -8.90 19.81 -8.22
N ASP A 276 -9.49 21.00 -8.22
CA ASP A 276 -10.77 21.26 -7.56
C ASP A 276 -11.94 20.85 -8.46
N LEU A 277 -12.61 19.77 -8.13
CA LEU A 277 -13.79 19.28 -8.85
C LEU A 277 -15.02 20.17 -8.66
N ASN A 278 -15.08 20.99 -7.61
CA ASN A 278 -16.17 21.97 -7.42
C ASN A 278 -16.01 23.16 -8.36
N ASN A 279 -14.76 23.47 -8.77
CA ASN A 279 -14.45 24.61 -9.63
C ASN A 279 -13.28 24.26 -10.56
N ILE A 280 -13.56 23.45 -11.56
CA ILE A 280 -12.57 22.91 -12.49
C ILE A 280 -11.86 24.05 -13.24
N LYS A 281 -10.58 24.22 -12.95
CA LYS A 281 -9.66 25.16 -13.58
C LYS A 281 -8.38 24.45 -14.01
N ASP A 282 -7.26 25.19 -14.04
CA ASP A 282 -5.95 24.62 -14.30
C ASP A 282 -5.53 23.67 -13.17
N VAL A 283 -4.89 22.56 -13.52
CA VAL A 283 -4.31 21.63 -12.57
C VAL A 283 -3.07 22.25 -11.95
N LYS A 284 -2.93 22.15 -10.64
CA LYS A 284 -1.73 22.55 -9.91
C LYS A 284 -0.85 21.33 -9.69
N ILE A 285 0.40 21.39 -10.14
CA ILE A 285 1.36 20.26 -10.03
C ILE A 285 2.57 20.73 -9.25
N ASN A 286 2.90 20.00 -8.18
CA ASN A 286 4.15 20.12 -7.47
C ASN A 286 4.98 18.85 -7.69
N SER A 287 6.26 19.02 -7.95
CA SER A 287 7.24 17.95 -8.08
C SER A 287 8.13 17.93 -6.84
N TYR A 288 8.27 16.76 -6.24
CA TYR A 288 9.18 16.51 -5.13
C TYR A 288 10.20 15.47 -5.56
N LEU A 289 11.49 15.80 -5.46
CA LEU A 289 12.58 14.88 -5.82
C LEU A 289 12.78 13.87 -4.69
N ILE A 290 11.81 12.99 -4.52
CA ILE A 290 11.78 11.89 -3.55
C ILE A 290 11.21 10.64 -4.21
N ASN A 291 11.57 9.46 -3.69
CA ASN A 291 10.88 8.22 -4.01
C ASN A 291 9.79 7.93 -2.99
N ILE A 292 8.74 7.22 -3.39
CA ILE A 292 7.69 6.74 -2.51
C ILE A 292 7.51 5.23 -2.65
N SER A 293 7.34 4.56 -1.54
CA SER A 293 7.02 3.12 -1.46
C SER A 293 5.73 2.87 -0.70
N ASN A 294 5.23 3.84 0.06
CA ASN A 294 3.95 3.80 0.76
C ASN A 294 3.43 5.22 0.97
N ALA A 295 2.12 5.38 1.09
CA ALA A 295 1.47 6.65 1.32
C ALA A 295 0.29 6.48 2.28
N TYR A 296 0.11 7.43 3.19
CA TYR A 296 -1.07 7.56 4.02
C TYR A 296 -1.60 8.99 3.96
N ILE A 297 -2.89 9.13 3.71
CA ILE A 297 -3.52 10.43 3.53
C ILE A 297 -4.71 10.55 4.50
N SER A 298 -4.62 11.51 5.42
CA SER A 298 -5.72 11.93 6.27
C SER A 298 -6.44 13.15 5.69
N LYS A 299 -7.47 13.64 6.37
CA LYS A 299 -8.17 14.86 5.94
C LYS A 299 -7.25 16.09 5.85
N ASN A 300 -6.24 16.16 6.71
CA ASN A 300 -5.40 17.34 6.87
C ASN A 300 -3.95 17.15 6.47
N ASN A 301 -3.49 15.90 6.38
CA ASN A 301 -2.07 15.61 6.16
C ASN A 301 -1.88 14.49 5.13
N ILE A 302 -0.74 14.54 4.46
CA ILE A 302 -0.23 13.50 3.57
C ILE A 302 1.10 13.03 4.15
N TYR A 303 1.26 11.73 4.29
CA TYR A 303 2.51 11.09 4.68
C TYR A 303 2.98 10.21 3.52
N LEU A 304 4.12 10.58 2.93
CA LEU A 304 4.78 9.80 1.88
C LEU A 304 5.98 9.09 2.51
N LEU A 305 6.08 7.81 2.29
CA LEU A 305 7.12 6.98 2.87
C LEU A 305 8.04 6.43 1.78
N ASN A 306 9.32 6.31 2.11
CA ASN A 306 10.31 5.65 1.27
C ASN A 306 11.13 4.67 2.12
N MET A 307 11.20 3.41 1.69
CA MET A 307 12.13 2.46 2.27
C MET A 307 13.56 2.81 1.88
N ASP A 308 14.43 2.94 2.86
CA ASP A 308 15.84 3.24 2.70
C ASP A 308 16.67 2.01 3.06
N TYR A 309 17.38 1.48 2.05
CA TYR A 309 18.29 0.34 2.21
C TYR A 309 19.76 0.80 2.40
N SER A 310 20.00 2.11 2.53
CA SER A 310 21.35 2.64 2.68
C SER A 310 21.83 2.49 4.11
N SER A 311 23.08 2.06 4.28
CA SER A 311 23.78 2.05 5.56
C SER A 311 24.01 3.46 6.16
N ASP A 312 23.63 4.51 5.44
CA ASP A 312 23.78 5.90 5.86
C ASP A 312 22.67 6.40 6.80
N SER A 313 21.65 5.56 7.09
CA SER A 313 20.51 5.93 7.93
C SER A 313 20.80 5.91 9.44
N ILE A 314 21.98 5.46 9.85
CA ILE A 314 22.40 5.58 11.25
C ILE A 314 22.74 7.05 11.50
N GLU A 315 21.77 7.85 11.92
CA GLU A 315 22.08 9.15 12.49
C GLU A 315 23.04 8.95 13.67
N MET A 316 24.21 9.55 13.59
CA MET A 316 25.25 9.54 14.65
C MET A 316 24.75 10.02 16.04
N LYS A 317 23.45 10.13 16.26
CA LYS A 317 22.88 10.56 17.54
C LYS A 317 22.99 9.54 18.66
N SER A 318 23.09 8.24 18.32
CA SER A 318 23.28 7.18 19.32
C SER A 318 24.73 7.08 19.83
N ILE A 319 25.68 7.69 19.16
CA ILE A 319 27.14 7.55 19.41
C ILE A 319 27.64 8.45 20.56
N PHE A 320 26.86 9.46 20.96
CA PHE A 320 27.27 10.44 21.99
C PHE A 320 26.81 10.13 23.43
N GLY A 321 26.88 8.85 23.83
CA GLY A 321 26.93 8.48 25.24
C GLY A 321 28.26 7.81 25.56
N TRP A 322 28.73 7.84 26.82
CA TRP A 322 29.95 7.15 27.24
C TRP A 322 29.97 5.65 26.87
N LYS A 323 28.79 5.04 26.65
CA LYS A 323 28.64 3.69 26.09
C LYS A 323 28.87 3.64 24.57
N GLY A 324 28.64 4.72 23.84
CA GLY A 324 28.79 4.77 22.38
C GLY A 324 30.24 4.75 21.90
N VAL A 325 31.17 5.35 22.66
CA VAL A 325 32.59 5.36 22.33
C VAL A 325 33.23 3.97 22.46
N LEU A 326 32.76 3.16 23.40
CA LEU A 326 33.20 1.74 23.55
C LEU A 326 32.51 0.82 22.51
N GLY A 327 31.29 1.14 22.09
CA GLY A 327 30.55 0.41 21.05
C GLY A 327 31.06 0.62 19.63
N LEU A 328 31.80 1.71 19.36
CA LEU A 328 32.41 1.97 18.05
C LEU A 328 33.39 0.88 17.59
N PHE A 329 34.01 0.16 18.53
CA PHE A 329 34.92 -0.94 18.19
C PHE A 329 34.20 -2.28 18.01
N GLU A 330 32.99 -2.46 18.55
CA GLU A 330 32.17 -3.66 18.36
C GLU A 330 31.25 -3.58 17.11
N SER A 331 30.89 -2.38 16.65
CA SER A 331 29.95 -2.18 15.52
C SER A 331 30.61 -2.26 14.14
N ILE A 332 31.94 -2.37 14.04
CA ILE A 332 32.63 -2.52 12.74
C ILE A 332 32.57 -3.96 12.22
N GLU A 333 32.30 -4.95 13.07
CA GLU A 333 32.27 -6.37 12.67
C GLU A 333 30.87 -6.88 12.22
N ASN A 334 29.78 -6.14 12.48
CA ASN A 334 28.42 -6.56 12.08
C ASN A 334 27.74 -5.43 11.30
N SER A 335 28.03 -5.30 10.02
CA SER A 335 27.24 -4.50 9.10
C SER A 335 25.97 -5.26 8.71
N ASP A 336 25.08 -5.49 9.66
CA ASP A 336 23.72 -5.89 9.33
C ASP A 336 23.03 -4.73 8.64
N SER A 337 22.52 -4.99 7.44
CA SER A 337 21.81 -4.01 6.63
C SER A 337 20.50 -3.64 7.32
N TYR A 338 20.49 -2.52 8.05
CA TYR A 338 19.30 -2.00 8.69
C TYR A 338 18.36 -1.41 7.64
N TYR A 339 17.13 -1.89 7.65
CA TYR A 339 16.04 -1.26 6.90
C TYR A 339 15.54 -0.05 7.66
N GLY A 340 15.45 1.10 6.99
CA GLY A 340 14.88 2.32 7.53
C GLY A 340 13.72 2.82 6.67
N THR A 341 12.79 3.51 7.29
CA THR A 341 11.72 4.23 6.58
C THR A 341 11.89 5.73 6.74
N LYS A 342 12.06 6.42 5.61
CA LYS A 342 11.98 7.89 5.55
C LYS A 342 10.52 8.30 5.42
N ILE A 343 10.08 9.24 6.23
CA ILE A 343 8.71 9.73 6.28
C ILE A 343 8.73 11.22 5.95
N TYR A 344 7.93 11.63 4.96
CA TYR A 344 7.74 13.01 4.54
C TYR A 344 6.31 13.43 4.85
N LYS A 345 6.12 14.46 5.68
CA LYS A 345 4.80 14.99 6.03
C LYS A 345 4.52 16.25 5.22
N PHE A 346 3.32 16.29 4.65
CA PHE A 346 2.75 17.45 4.01
C PHE A 346 1.42 17.77 4.69
N SER A 347 1.03 19.05 4.74
CA SER A 347 -0.32 19.44 5.13
C SER A 347 -1.15 19.79 3.91
N ILE A 348 -2.42 19.52 3.99
CA ILE A 348 -3.45 19.96 3.06
C ILE A 348 -4.04 21.25 3.63
N ASP A 349 -4.01 22.33 2.85
CA ASP A 349 -4.55 23.63 3.22
C ASP A 349 -5.47 24.14 2.11
N ASP A 350 -6.65 24.61 2.48
CA ASP A 350 -7.66 25.06 1.51
C ASP A 350 -7.20 26.16 0.57
N LYS A 351 -6.30 27.01 1.02
CA LYS A 351 -5.83 28.19 0.25
C LYS A 351 -4.50 27.93 -0.42
N LYS A 352 -3.59 27.20 0.26
CA LYS A 352 -2.22 26.97 -0.21
C LYS A 352 -2.07 25.66 -0.98
N GLY A 353 -3.01 24.73 -0.81
CA GLY A 353 -2.91 23.35 -1.31
C GLY A 353 -1.92 22.53 -0.48
N VAL A 354 -1.30 21.54 -1.11
CA VAL A 354 -0.33 20.65 -0.46
C VAL A 354 0.97 21.38 -0.18
N THR A 355 1.42 21.36 1.08
CA THR A 355 2.66 22.03 1.52
C THR A 355 3.47 21.13 2.44
N TYR A 356 4.76 20.97 2.13
CA TYR A 356 5.70 20.21 2.96
C TYR A 356 5.81 20.78 4.39
N LYS A 357 5.92 19.90 5.38
CA LYS A 357 6.02 20.26 6.80
C LYS A 357 7.25 19.73 7.50
N ALA A 358 7.51 18.43 7.38
CA ALA A 358 8.56 17.78 8.12
C ALA A 358 9.03 16.51 7.42
N LYS A 359 10.23 16.04 7.78
CA LYS A 359 10.66 14.67 7.49
C LYS A 359 11.32 14.06 8.73
N THR A 360 11.33 12.73 8.76
CA THR A 360 12.11 11.95 9.73
C THR A 360 12.57 10.65 9.08
N SER A 361 13.44 9.94 9.76
CA SER A 361 13.77 8.54 9.45
C SER A 361 13.57 7.72 10.70
N ILE A 362 13.02 6.53 10.53
CA ILE A 362 12.77 5.58 11.62
C ILE A 362 13.20 4.18 11.19
N GLU A 363 13.75 3.41 12.11
CA GLU A 363 14.13 2.01 11.87
C GLU A 363 12.90 1.15 11.65
N GLY A 364 12.95 0.27 10.66
CA GLY A 364 11.89 -0.66 10.28
C GLY A 364 11.18 -0.26 9.00
N ARG A 365 10.33 -1.17 8.51
CA ARG A 365 9.51 -0.97 7.31
C ARG A 365 8.03 -1.10 7.63
N THR A 366 7.20 -0.41 6.87
CA THR A 366 5.75 -0.62 6.84
C THR A 366 5.41 -1.67 5.79
N ILE A 367 4.38 -2.48 6.02
CA ILE A 367 3.92 -3.48 5.04
C ILE A 367 2.97 -2.87 4.01
N ASN A 368 2.10 -1.97 4.45
CA ASN A 368 1.13 -1.27 3.60
C ASN A 368 0.64 0.00 4.31
N GLN A 369 -0.34 0.68 3.77
CA GLN A 369 -0.89 1.91 4.35
C GLN A 369 -1.59 1.68 5.71
N TYR A 370 -2.14 0.48 6.00
CA TYR A 370 -2.72 0.17 7.32
C TYR A 370 -1.71 0.13 8.44
N SER A 371 -0.44 0.07 8.09
CA SER A 371 0.63 0.28 9.05
C SER A 371 0.70 1.73 9.55
N LEU A 372 -0.16 2.61 9.07
CA LEU A 372 -0.18 4.03 9.41
C LEU A 372 -1.59 4.47 9.81
N ASP A 373 -1.61 5.40 10.77
CA ASP A 373 -2.82 6.08 11.20
C ASP A 373 -2.46 7.45 11.79
N GLU A 374 -3.38 8.39 11.76
CA GLU A 374 -3.22 9.70 12.39
C GLU A 374 -4.33 9.94 13.41
N LYS A 375 -3.93 10.19 14.65
CA LYS A 375 -4.84 10.61 15.72
C LYS A 375 -4.26 11.74 16.52
N ASP A 376 -5.06 12.79 16.74
CA ASP A 376 -4.68 13.98 17.54
C ASP A 376 -3.35 14.61 17.06
N ASP A 377 -3.18 14.79 15.75
CA ASP A 377 -1.97 15.25 15.06
C ASP A 377 -0.73 14.34 15.21
N ASN A 378 -0.84 13.21 15.89
CA ASN A 378 0.25 12.23 16.00
C ASN A 378 0.12 11.16 14.91
N LEU A 379 1.24 10.87 14.24
CA LEU A 379 1.34 9.73 13.34
C LEU A 379 1.65 8.49 14.17
N ARG A 380 0.80 7.46 14.05
CA ARG A 380 0.98 6.13 14.63
C ARG A 380 1.43 5.21 13.51
N ILE A 381 2.49 4.45 13.73
CA ILE A 381 3.11 3.63 12.69
C ILE A 381 3.50 2.26 13.22
N ALA A 382 3.03 1.21 12.55
CA ALA A 382 3.47 -0.15 12.77
C ALA A 382 4.67 -0.47 11.88
N LEU A 383 5.74 -0.96 12.46
CA LEU A 383 7.04 -1.17 11.83
C LEU A 383 7.52 -2.59 12.05
N GLU A 384 7.91 -3.25 10.95
CA GLU A 384 8.69 -4.48 10.99
C GLU A 384 10.17 -4.12 11.02
N THR A 385 10.91 -4.64 11.97
CA THR A 385 12.36 -4.49 12.11
C THR A 385 13.05 -5.84 11.91
N TYR A 386 14.37 -5.85 11.85
CA TYR A 386 15.13 -7.11 11.72
C TYR A 386 14.86 -8.10 12.86
N ASP A 387 14.64 -7.60 14.06
CA ASP A 387 14.52 -8.36 15.30
C ASP A 387 13.12 -8.30 15.93
N GLY A 388 12.08 -8.07 15.13
CA GLY A 388 10.67 -8.08 15.55
C GLY A 388 9.87 -6.92 15.01
N SER A 389 8.64 -6.77 15.50
CA SER A 389 7.72 -5.70 15.10
C SER A 389 7.45 -4.75 16.26
N ARG A 390 7.11 -3.48 15.98
CA ARG A 390 6.76 -2.50 17.01
C ARG A 390 5.79 -1.46 16.48
N ILE A 391 5.15 -0.74 17.39
CA ILE A 391 4.43 0.50 17.07
C ILE A 391 5.23 1.69 17.59
N ALA A 392 5.40 2.70 16.73
CA ALA A 392 5.99 3.97 17.08
C ALA A 392 4.96 5.10 16.92
N ILE A 393 5.05 6.13 17.76
CA ILE A 393 4.19 7.31 17.72
C ILE A 393 5.05 8.54 17.55
N LEU A 394 4.78 9.28 16.49
CA LEU A 394 5.47 10.52 16.14
C LEU A 394 4.54 11.70 16.33
N ASP A 395 5.04 12.79 16.91
CA ASP A 395 4.28 14.03 17.07
C ASP A 395 4.02 14.74 15.72
N LYS A 396 3.29 15.83 15.75
CA LYS A 396 2.97 16.67 14.57
C LYS A 396 4.20 17.13 13.76
N ASN A 397 5.38 17.14 14.36
CA ASN A 397 6.65 17.50 13.73
C ASN A 397 7.48 16.25 13.36
N LEU A 398 6.88 15.06 13.40
CA LEU A 398 7.52 13.77 13.17
C LEU A 398 8.65 13.43 14.17
N LYS A 399 8.56 13.94 15.40
CA LYS A 399 9.47 13.56 16.47
C LYS A 399 8.89 12.34 17.19
N LEU A 400 9.69 11.31 17.39
CA LEU A 400 9.31 10.12 18.18
C LEU A 400 8.99 10.54 19.61
N ILE A 401 7.80 10.20 20.10
CA ILE A 401 7.31 10.53 21.44
C ILE A 401 7.00 9.30 22.27
N GLY A 402 6.78 8.14 21.65
CA GLY A 402 6.58 6.87 22.31
C GLY A 402 6.73 5.71 21.33
N GLU A 403 7.05 4.54 21.82
CA GLU A 403 7.12 3.30 21.07
C GLU A 403 6.87 2.11 21.98
N THR A 404 6.34 0.99 21.44
CA THR A 404 6.22 -0.26 22.19
C THR A 404 7.60 -0.94 22.33
N GLU A 405 7.68 -1.89 23.23
CA GLU A 405 8.71 -2.93 23.12
C GLU A 405 8.57 -3.69 21.79
N LYS A 406 9.64 -4.36 21.36
CA LYS A 406 9.61 -5.19 20.17
C LYS A 406 8.83 -6.47 20.45
N LEU A 407 7.94 -6.78 19.51
CA LEU A 407 7.07 -7.95 19.55
C LEU A 407 7.72 -9.08 18.75
N GLU A 408 7.68 -10.29 19.29
CA GLU A 408 8.11 -11.56 18.69
C GLU A 408 9.37 -11.47 17.79
N GLU A 409 10.50 -11.87 18.37
CA GLU A 409 11.78 -11.89 17.65
C GLU A 409 11.74 -12.88 16.47
N ASN A 410 12.23 -12.44 15.30
CA ASN A 410 12.31 -13.22 14.06
C ASN A 410 10.94 -13.60 13.45
N GLU A 411 9.90 -12.84 13.71
CA GLU A 411 8.61 -12.94 13.04
C GLU A 411 8.37 -11.75 12.09
N ASN A 412 7.76 -12.04 10.93
CA ASN A 412 7.35 -11.01 10.00
C ASN A 412 5.97 -10.46 10.36
N MET A 413 5.75 -9.18 10.12
CA MET A 413 4.44 -8.56 10.26
C MET A 413 3.59 -8.84 9.01
N TYR A 414 2.36 -9.31 9.19
CA TYR A 414 1.43 -9.65 8.11
C TYR A 414 0.24 -8.71 8.01
N ALA A 415 -0.25 -8.23 9.14
CA ALA A 415 -1.32 -7.24 9.18
C ALA A 415 -1.15 -6.29 10.35
N SER A 416 -1.67 -5.10 10.18
CA SER A 416 -1.82 -4.12 11.25
C SER A 416 -3.14 -3.37 11.09
N ARG A 417 -3.73 -2.95 12.21
CA ARG A 417 -4.96 -2.16 12.23
C ARG A 417 -5.01 -1.22 13.42
N PHE A 418 -5.31 0.04 13.16
CA PHE A 418 -5.56 1.03 14.20
C PHE A 418 -7.06 1.27 14.34
N MET A 419 -7.57 1.26 15.56
CA MET A 419 -8.96 1.50 15.90
C MET A 419 -9.07 2.31 17.20
N GLY A 420 -9.52 3.55 17.11
CA GLY A 420 -9.63 4.42 18.28
C GLY A 420 -8.30 4.55 19.04
N ASP A 421 -8.26 4.12 20.29
CA ASP A 421 -7.07 4.13 21.13
C ASP A 421 -6.32 2.79 21.14
N ARG A 422 -6.59 1.92 20.19
CA ARG A 422 -5.97 0.60 20.10
C ARG A 422 -5.31 0.39 18.74
N ALA A 423 -4.33 -0.51 18.73
CA ALA A 423 -3.84 -1.11 17.51
C ALA A 423 -3.82 -2.63 17.65
N TYR A 424 -3.95 -3.30 16.52
CA TYR A 424 -3.91 -4.75 16.39
C TYR A 424 -2.80 -5.08 15.41
N LEU A 425 -1.94 -6.02 15.79
CA LEU A 425 -0.80 -6.45 14.99
C LEU A 425 -0.85 -7.96 14.84
N VAL A 426 -0.63 -8.44 13.62
CA VAL A 426 -0.47 -9.86 13.33
C VAL A 426 0.96 -10.07 12.87
N THR A 427 1.69 -10.91 13.59
CA THR A 427 2.99 -11.42 13.17
C THR A 427 2.88 -12.92 12.88
N TYR A 428 3.80 -13.50 12.15
CA TYR A 428 3.76 -14.91 11.82
C TYR A 428 5.12 -15.48 11.51
N ARG A 429 5.37 -16.66 12.09
CA ARG A 429 6.43 -17.57 11.70
C ARG A 429 5.93 -19.00 11.59
N ASN A 430 5.27 -19.52 12.62
CA ASN A 430 4.67 -20.86 12.67
C ASN A 430 3.25 -20.84 13.24
N THR A 431 2.95 -19.91 14.13
CA THR A 431 1.63 -19.60 14.69
C THR A 431 1.41 -18.10 14.61
N ASP A 432 0.16 -17.67 14.57
CA ASP A 432 -0.25 -16.27 14.38
C ASP A 432 -0.61 -15.64 15.73
N PRO A 433 0.27 -14.87 16.38
CA PRO A 433 -0.18 -14.01 17.45
C PRO A 433 -0.87 -12.76 16.91
N LEU A 434 -2.13 -12.57 17.31
CA LEU A 434 -2.81 -11.28 17.22
C LEU A 434 -2.52 -10.51 18.51
N PHE A 435 -1.75 -9.44 18.44
CA PHE A 435 -1.47 -8.55 19.55
C PHE A 435 -2.52 -7.45 19.67
N VAL A 436 -2.92 -7.15 20.90
CA VAL A 436 -3.74 -5.98 21.26
C VAL A 436 -2.85 -4.97 21.96
N ILE A 437 -2.79 -3.75 21.41
CA ILE A 437 -1.89 -2.70 21.87
C ILE A 437 -2.70 -1.46 22.25
N ASP A 438 -2.48 -0.96 23.47
CA ASP A 438 -3.05 0.30 23.97
C ASP A 438 -2.22 1.50 23.50
N LEU A 439 -2.88 2.44 22.86
CA LEU A 439 -2.31 3.69 22.38
C LEU A 439 -2.96 4.92 23.03
N SER A 440 -3.73 4.73 24.10
CA SER A 440 -4.42 5.82 24.82
C SER A 440 -3.44 6.85 25.39
N ASN A 441 -2.25 6.38 25.80
CA ASN A 441 -1.13 7.25 26.13
C ASN A 441 -0.08 7.23 25.02
N PRO A 442 0.00 8.24 24.14
CA PRO A 442 0.92 8.23 23.01
C PRO A 442 2.41 8.25 23.41
N LYS A 443 2.74 8.50 24.69
CA LYS A 443 4.11 8.48 25.19
C LYS A 443 4.53 7.15 25.82
N ASP A 444 3.57 6.27 26.06
CA ASP A 444 3.78 5.00 26.73
C ASP A 444 2.79 3.95 26.18
N PRO A 445 2.89 3.61 24.88
CA PRO A 445 2.05 2.59 24.27
C PRO A 445 2.40 1.22 24.86
N LYS A 446 1.39 0.35 25.07
CA LYS A 446 1.56 -0.93 25.78
C LYS A 446 0.91 -2.10 25.08
N VAL A 447 1.59 -3.21 25.05
CA VAL A 447 0.98 -4.49 24.66
C VAL A 447 0.11 -4.95 25.83
N LEU A 448 -1.15 -5.24 25.57
CA LEU A 448 -2.13 -5.64 26.58
C LEU A 448 -2.38 -7.14 26.58
N GLY A 449 -2.54 -7.75 25.41
CA GLY A 449 -2.80 -9.17 25.27
C GLY A 449 -2.37 -9.71 23.92
N GLU A 450 -2.34 -11.04 23.83
CA GLU A 450 -2.06 -11.77 22.61
C GLU A 450 -3.01 -12.96 22.46
N LEU A 451 -3.32 -13.34 21.22
CA LEU A 451 -4.05 -14.55 20.87
C LEU A 451 -3.28 -15.33 19.81
N LYS A 452 -2.85 -16.55 20.14
CA LYS A 452 -2.11 -17.44 19.21
C LYS A 452 -3.05 -18.46 18.59
N ILE A 453 -3.19 -18.41 17.28
CA ILE A 453 -4.04 -19.31 16.48
C ILE A 453 -3.28 -19.85 15.26
N PRO A 454 -3.65 -21.01 14.69
CA PRO A 454 -3.06 -21.50 13.45
C PRO A 454 -3.39 -20.62 12.25
N GLY A 455 -2.42 -20.45 11.34
CA GLY A 455 -2.55 -19.62 10.14
C GLY A 455 -2.24 -18.14 10.41
N TYR A 456 -2.49 -17.27 9.43
CA TYR A 456 -2.23 -15.84 9.56
C TYR A 456 -3.25 -15.01 8.81
N SER A 457 -3.55 -13.82 9.35
CA SER A 457 -4.37 -12.82 8.68
C SER A 457 -3.47 -11.84 7.93
N THR A 458 -3.77 -11.59 6.67
CA THR A 458 -3.12 -10.54 5.86
C THR A 458 -3.88 -9.23 5.89
N TYR A 459 -5.15 -9.29 6.29
CA TYR A 459 -6.02 -8.14 6.43
C TYR A 459 -6.90 -8.26 7.69
N LEU A 460 -7.05 -7.16 8.41
CA LEU A 460 -7.93 -7.03 9.57
C LEU A 460 -9.01 -5.98 9.28
N HIS A 461 -10.26 -6.41 9.23
CA HIS A 461 -11.42 -5.53 9.04
C HIS A 461 -12.16 -5.33 10.36
N PRO A 462 -12.41 -4.11 10.82
CA PRO A 462 -13.25 -3.89 11.97
C PRO A 462 -14.69 -4.30 11.70
N TYR A 463 -15.21 -5.15 12.55
CA TYR A 463 -16.64 -5.43 12.58
C TYR A 463 -17.37 -4.37 13.43
N ASP A 464 -16.81 -4.01 14.57
CA ASP A 464 -17.17 -2.87 15.42
C ASP A 464 -15.98 -2.54 16.35
N GLU A 465 -16.18 -1.66 17.33
CA GLU A 465 -15.13 -1.22 18.24
C GLU A 465 -14.50 -2.34 19.11
N ASN A 466 -15.17 -3.49 19.25
CA ASN A 466 -14.73 -4.62 20.05
C ASN A 466 -14.55 -5.93 19.27
N HIS A 467 -14.80 -5.93 17.96
CA HIS A 467 -14.68 -7.12 17.13
C HIS A 467 -13.95 -6.83 15.84
N LEU A 468 -13.15 -7.81 15.38
CA LEU A 468 -12.38 -7.76 14.14
C LEU A 468 -12.68 -8.99 13.29
N ILE A 469 -12.69 -8.81 11.97
CA ILE A 469 -12.64 -9.90 11.00
C ILE A 469 -11.23 -9.99 10.46
N GLY A 470 -10.53 -11.09 10.74
CA GLY A 470 -9.24 -11.41 10.12
C GLY A 470 -9.44 -12.23 8.86
N ILE A 471 -8.79 -11.84 7.77
CA ILE A 471 -8.83 -12.56 6.49
C ILE A 471 -7.40 -12.89 6.09
N GLY A 472 -7.14 -14.15 5.72
CA GLY A 472 -5.80 -14.61 5.40
C GLY A 472 -5.75 -16.09 5.00
N MET A 473 -4.70 -16.78 5.45
CA MET A 473 -4.45 -18.19 5.11
C MET A 473 -4.50 -19.05 6.35
N ASP A 474 -5.19 -20.20 6.24
CA ASP A 474 -5.14 -21.24 7.26
C ASP A 474 -3.90 -22.11 7.08
N THR A 475 -3.36 -22.63 8.17
CA THR A 475 -2.16 -23.45 8.14
C THR A 475 -2.25 -24.64 9.07
N LYS A 476 -1.47 -25.67 8.76
CA LYS A 476 -1.32 -26.84 9.60
C LYS A 476 0.16 -27.17 9.78
N GLU A 477 0.56 -27.44 11.01
CA GLU A 477 1.88 -27.93 11.30
C GLU A 477 2.00 -29.40 10.88
N ILE A 478 3.08 -29.72 10.15
CA ILE A 478 3.45 -31.06 9.73
C ILE A 478 4.71 -31.45 10.45
N ILE A 479 4.66 -32.53 11.23
CA ILE A 479 5.83 -33.08 11.90
C ILE A 479 6.62 -33.91 10.90
N ASN A 480 7.82 -33.45 10.57
CA ASN A 480 8.71 -34.11 9.65
C ASN A 480 9.45 -35.27 10.35
N ARG A 481 9.37 -36.47 9.76
CA ARG A 481 10.01 -37.69 10.28
C ARG A 481 10.99 -38.24 9.26
N ASP A 482 12.07 -38.87 9.75
CA ASP A 482 12.96 -39.64 8.90
C ASP A 482 12.36 -41.02 8.56
N ILE A 483 13.10 -41.82 7.80
CA ILE A 483 12.66 -43.17 7.37
C ILE A 483 12.54 -44.13 8.56
N ASP A 484 13.18 -43.84 9.69
CA ASP A 484 13.12 -44.62 10.91
C ASP A 484 12.01 -44.12 11.86
N GLY A 485 11.28 -43.08 11.48
CA GLY A 485 10.18 -42.49 12.23
C GLY A 485 10.58 -41.43 13.26
N ASN A 486 11.87 -41.07 13.35
CA ASN A 486 12.35 -40.06 14.28
C ASN A 486 11.98 -38.68 13.81
N VAL A 487 11.51 -37.81 14.70
CA VAL A 487 11.20 -36.41 14.41
C VAL A 487 12.50 -35.64 14.23
N TRP A 488 12.69 -35.01 13.05
CA TRP A 488 13.83 -34.15 12.77
C TRP A 488 13.45 -32.65 12.65
N GLY A 489 12.15 -32.31 12.69
CA GLY A 489 11.66 -30.95 12.67
C GLY A 489 10.17 -30.90 12.42
N SER A 490 9.65 -29.69 12.29
CA SER A 490 8.30 -29.41 11.77
C SER A 490 8.35 -28.39 10.65
N SER A 491 7.34 -28.42 9.78
CA SER A 491 7.10 -27.45 8.73
C SER A 491 5.64 -27.03 8.77
N VAL A 492 5.35 -25.86 8.24
CA VAL A 492 3.97 -25.35 8.17
C VAL A 492 3.50 -25.42 6.71
N ARG A 493 2.30 -25.95 6.49
CA ARG A 493 1.65 -26.02 5.18
C ARG A 493 0.37 -25.18 5.20
N ILE A 494 0.17 -24.36 4.18
CA ILE A 494 -1.11 -23.69 3.93
C ILE A 494 -2.15 -24.73 3.58
N THR A 495 -3.35 -24.61 4.16
CA THR A 495 -4.46 -25.55 3.98
C THR A 495 -5.66 -24.94 3.27
N GLY A 496 -5.67 -23.63 3.11
CA GLY A 496 -6.74 -22.88 2.45
C GLY A 496 -6.76 -21.42 2.87
N MET A 497 -7.72 -20.68 2.36
CA MET A 497 -8.02 -19.34 2.80
C MET A 497 -8.88 -19.39 4.06
N LYS A 498 -8.63 -18.50 5.05
CA LYS A 498 -9.45 -18.42 6.27
C LYS A 498 -10.06 -17.04 6.48
N MET A 499 -11.19 -17.01 7.17
CA MET A 499 -11.73 -15.83 7.84
C MET A 499 -11.99 -16.17 9.31
N CYS A 500 -11.59 -15.26 10.22
CA CYS A 500 -11.79 -15.39 11.64
C CYS A 500 -12.55 -14.18 12.18
N LEU A 501 -13.47 -14.40 13.11
CA LEU A 501 -14.10 -13.35 13.91
C LEU A 501 -13.40 -13.33 15.28
N PHE A 502 -12.85 -12.19 15.65
CA PHE A 502 -12.19 -11.99 16.94
C PHE A 502 -13.03 -11.09 17.84
N ASP A 503 -13.18 -11.48 19.09
CA ASP A 503 -13.66 -10.62 20.18
C ASP A 503 -12.44 -10.08 20.94
N VAL A 504 -12.28 -8.78 20.93
CA VAL A 504 -11.21 -8.01 21.58
C VAL A 504 -11.76 -7.08 22.66
N SER A 505 -12.95 -7.37 23.17
CA SER A 505 -13.60 -6.62 24.26
C SER A 505 -12.80 -6.74 25.57
N ASP A 506 -12.33 -7.96 25.91
CA ASP A 506 -11.30 -8.14 26.91
C ASP A 506 -9.92 -8.04 26.24
N VAL A 507 -9.32 -6.88 26.36
CA VAL A 507 -8.05 -6.55 25.71
C VAL A 507 -6.87 -7.40 26.20
N ASN A 508 -6.98 -8.03 27.40
CA ASN A 508 -5.94 -8.89 27.94
C ASN A 508 -6.12 -10.35 27.50
N ASN A 509 -7.31 -10.73 27.07
CA ASN A 509 -7.64 -12.09 26.67
C ASN A 509 -8.52 -12.07 25.41
N PRO A 510 -7.96 -11.64 24.26
CA PRO A 510 -8.68 -11.70 22.99
C PRO A 510 -8.99 -13.16 22.63
N ILE A 511 -10.14 -13.41 21.98
CA ILE A 511 -10.56 -14.76 21.60
C ILE A 511 -10.99 -14.83 20.13
N GLU A 512 -10.80 -15.99 19.51
CA GLU A 512 -11.42 -16.36 18.25
C GLU A 512 -12.83 -16.85 18.54
N VAL A 513 -13.85 -16.10 18.07
CA VAL A 513 -15.26 -16.44 18.25
C VAL A 513 -15.67 -17.53 17.27
N ASP A 514 -15.28 -17.35 16.00
CA ASP A 514 -15.57 -18.29 14.92
C ASP A 514 -14.52 -18.22 13.83
N LYS A 515 -14.36 -19.32 13.10
CA LYS A 515 -13.47 -19.46 11.95
C LYS A 515 -14.16 -20.21 10.82
N THR A 516 -13.99 -19.73 9.60
CA THR A 516 -14.38 -20.46 8.39
C THR A 516 -13.18 -20.57 7.44
N THR A 517 -13.09 -21.70 6.73
CA THR A 517 -12.05 -21.95 5.74
C THR A 517 -12.64 -22.18 4.35
N ILE A 518 -11.93 -21.79 3.31
CA ILE A 518 -12.37 -21.89 1.93
C ILE A 518 -11.26 -22.58 1.12
N GLY A 519 -11.65 -23.63 0.41
CA GLY A 519 -10.82 -24.33 -0.56
C GLY A 519 -9.57 -24.99 0.02
N ASP A 520 -8.52 -25.08 -0.79
CA ASP A 520 -7.23 -25.64 -0.45
C ASP A 520 -6.08 -24.61 -0.57
N GLU A 521 -4.83 -25.08 -0.47
CA GLU A 521 -3.61 -24.23 -0.52
C GLU A 521 -3.47 -23.38 -1.79
N ARG A 522 -4.20 -23.69 -2.86
CA ARG A 522 -4.21 -22.99 -4.14
C ARG A 522 -5.30 -21.93 -4.22
N THR A 523 -6.23 -21.93 -3.27
CA THR A 523 -7.34 -20.96 -3.22
C THR A 523 -6.82 -19.56 -3.01
N VAL A 524 -7.23 -18.65 -3.87
CA VAL A 524 -6.82 -17.24 -3.84
C VAL A 524 -8.02 -16.31 -3.93
N SER A 525 -7.86 -15.12 -3.36
CA SER A 525 -8.84 -14.05 -3.43
C SER A 525 -8.14 -12.70 -3.57
N ALA A 526 -8.74 -11.81 -4.33
CA ALA A 526 -8.25 -10.43 -4.44
C ALA A 526 -8.19 -9.71 -3.08
N ILE A 527 -9.00 -10.10 -2.11
CA ILE A 527 -9.00 -9.51 -0.77
C ILE A 527 -7.67 -9.69 -0.03
N LEU A 528 -6.90 -10.73 -0.34
CA LEU A 528 -5.62 -11.00 0.32
C LEU A 528 -4.56 -9.94 -0.01
N THR A 529 -4.72 -9.25 -1.13
CA THR A 529 -3.81 -8.20 -1.61
C THR A 529 -4.50 -6.85 -1.79
N ASN A 530 -5.81 -6.83 -2.02
CA ASN A 530 -6.59 -5.64 -2.25
C ASN A 530 -7.90 -5.67 -1.42
N PRO A 531 -7.90 -5.09 -0.22
CA PRO A 531 -9.06 -5.03 0.66
C PRO A 531 -10.30 -4.35 0.09
N LYS A 532 -10.21 -3.52 -0.96
CA LYS A 532 -11.38 -2.98 -1.68
C LYS A 532 -12.25 -4.09 -2.31
N ALA A 533 -11.73 -5.32 -2.41
CA ALA A 533 -12.50 -6.48 -2.85
C ALA A 533 -13.48 -7.01 -1.79
N LEU A 534 -13.39 -6.55 -0.54
CA LEU A 534 -14.35 -6.87 0.50
C LEU A 534 -15.63 -6.06 0.31
N LEU A 535 -16.76 -6.73 0.19
CA LEU A 535 -18.06 -6.15 0.44
C LEU A 535 -18.49 -6.54 1.85
N PHE A 536 -18.61 -5.55 2.72
CA PHE A 536 -19.06 -5.76 4.09
C PHE A 536 -20.18 -4.75 4.44
N SER A 537 -21.20 -5.22 5.16
CA SER A 537 -22.22 -4.38 5.77
C SER A 537 -22.69 -5.05 7.06
N LYS A 538 -22.36 -4.43 8.19
CA LYS A 538 -22.83 -4.88 9.52
C LYS A 538 -24.36 -4.85 9.62
N GLU A 539 -24.99 -3.77 9.11
CA GLU A 539 -26.44 -3.59 9.14
C GLU A 539 -27.19 -4.70 8.38
N LYS A 540 -26.64 -5.13 7.22
CA LYS A 540 -27.24 -6.20 6.41
C LYS A 540 -26.69 -7.59 6.79
N GLU A 541 -25.87 -7.68 7.82
CA GLU A 541 -25.14 -8.91 8.20
C GLU A 541 -24.46 -9.57 6.99
N LEU A 542 -23.90 -8.78 6.08
CA LEU A 542 -23.41 -9.21 4.79
C LEU A 542 -21.90 -9.14 4.74
N LEU A 543 -21.28 -10.23 4.29
CA LEU A 543 -19.90 -10.25 3.82
C LEU A 543 -19.85 -11.00 2.49
N ALA A 544 -19.23 -10.40 1.46
CA ALA A 544 -19.01 -11.08 0.19
C ALA A 544 -17.61 -10.79 -0.33
N ILE A 545 -16.95 -11.81 -0.81
CA ILE A 545 -15.59 -11.76 -1.36
C ILE A 545 -15.48 -12.52 -2.67
N PRO A 546 -14.70 -12.03 -3.65
CA PRO A 546 -14.37 -12.79 -4.85
C PRO A 546 -13.34 -13.88 -4.51
N VAL A 547 -13.56 -15.11 -4.93
CA VAL A 547 -12.67 -16.24 -4.64
C VAL A 547 -12.49 -17.10 -5.87
N ASN A 548 -11.23 -17.41 -6.19
CA ASN A 548 -10.87 -18.52 -7.08
C ASN A 548 -10.65 -19.74 -6.20
N ASN A 549 -11.68 -20.56 -6.11
CA ASN A 549 -11.72 -21.70 -5.21
C ASN A 549 -11.14 -22.94 -5.86
N TYR A 550 -10.18 -23.54 -5.19
CA TYR A 550 -9.63 -24.86 -5.52
C TYR A 550 -9.95 -25.81 -4.37
N GLN A 551 -10.28 -27.03 -4.69
CA GLN A 551 -10.54 -28.05 -3.68
C GLN A 551 -10.04 -29.39 -4.21
N GLU A 552 -9.27 -30.12 -3.41
CA GLU A 552 -8.90 -31.49 -3.74
C GLU A 552 -10.06 -32.43 -3.38
N ASP A 553 -10.60 -33.11 -4.39
CA ASP A 553 -11.37 -34.32 -4.19
C ASP A 553 -10.41 -35.53 -4.26
N PHE A 554 -9.62 -35.76 -3.20
CA PHE A 554 -8.70 -36.89 -3.17
C PHE A 554 -8.69 -37.61 -1.84
N GLU A 555 -9.12 -38.85 -1.88
CA GLU A 555 -8.45 -39.94 -1.16
C GLU A 555 -7.09 -40.13 -1.90
N VAL A 556 -6.00 -39.81 -1.24
CA VAL A 556 -4.65 -40.05 -1.76
C VAL A 556 -4.41 -41.54 -1.73
N GLU A 557 -4.62 -42.24 -2.87
CA GLU A 557 -3.97 -43.53 -3.05
C GLU A 557 -2.44 -43.27 -3.05
N GLU A 558 -1.71 -43.97 -2.20
CA GLU A 558 -0.25 -43.90 -2.15
C GLU A 558 0.34 -44.12 -3.54
N THR A 559 0.89 -43.05 -4.13
CA THR A 559 1.55 -43.13 -5.43
C THR A 559 2.82 -43.95 -5.31
N LYS A 560 3.00 -44.91 -6.21
CA LYS A 560 4.10 -45.88 -6.16
C LYS A 560 5.36 -45.42 -6.90
N SER A 561 5.30 -44.35 -7.68
CA SER A 561 6.46 -43.81 -8.40
C SER A 561 6.39 -42.29 -8.63
N TYR A 562 7.56 -41.68 -8.79
CA TYR A 562 7.72 -40.25 -9.12
C TYR A 562 7.07 -39.87 -10.48
N GLU A 563 7.02 -40.80 -11.42
CA GLU A 563 6.39 -40.60 -12.73
C GLU A 563 4.85 -40.54 -12.61
N GLU A 564 4.26 -41.40 -11.76
CA GLU A 564 2.83 -41.36 -11.43
C GLU A 564 2.45 -40.05 -10.69
N GLU A 565 3.34 -39.55 -9.83
CA GLU A 565 3.15 -38.29 -9.14
C GLU A 565 3.16 -37.09 -10.10
N ILE A 566 4.07 -37.09 -11.10
CA ILE A 566 4.11 -36.06 -12.15
C ILE A 566 2.88 -36.17 -13.06
N GLU A 567 2.42 -37.35 -13.38
CA GLU A 567 1.25 -37.57 -14.24
C GLU A 567 -0.05 -37.19 -13.51
N LEU A 568 -0.13 -37.49 -12.22
CA LEU A 568 -1.18 -36.98 -11.32
C LEU A 568 -1.13 -35.45 -11.23
N PHE A 569 0.05 -34.84 -11.07
CA PHE A 569 0.21 -33.39 -11.04
C PHE A 569 -0.18 -32.73 -12.37
N ARG A 570 0.10 -33.38 -13.50
CA ARG A 570 -0.31 -32.89 -14.84
C ARG A 570 -1.81 -33.09 -15.11
N ASN A 571 -2.43 -34.09 -14.50
CA ASN A 571 -3.85 -34.36 -14.63
C ASN A 571 -4.72 -33.69 -13.57
N LYS A 572 -4.10 -33.08 -12.54
CA LYS A 572 -4.74 -32.32 -11.46
C LYS A 572 -5.20 -30.93 -11.92
N ASN A 573 -6.19 -30.88 -12.79
CA ASN A 573 -6.92 -29.66 -13.12
C ASN A 573 -8.26 -29.63 -12.35
N ASN A 574 -8.19 -29.66 -11.03
CA ASN A 574 -9.40 -29.55 -10.20
C ASN A 574 -9.64 -28.08 -9.80
N TYR A 575 -9.86 -27.23 -10.78
CA TYR A 575 -10.50 -25.94 -10.62
C TYR A 575 -11.99 -26.19 -10.35
N ILE A 576 -12.51 -25.68 -9.25
CA ILE A 576 -13.88 -25.98 -8.85
C ILE A 576 -14.81 -24.80 -9.11
N SER A 577 -14.44 -23.58 -8.78
CA SER A 577 -15.29 -22.43 -9.06
C SER A 577 -14.58 -21.10 -8.92
N GLU A 578 -14.92 -20.16 -9.80
CA GLU A 578 -14.64 -18.75 -9.68
C GLU A 578 -15.94 -18.01 -9.38
N GLY A 579 -16.03 -17.36 -8.23
CA GLY A 579 -17.28 -16.74 -7.81
C GLY A 579 -17.16 -15.90 -6.56
N TYR A 580 -18.28 -15.27 -6.23
CA TYR A 580 -18.43 -14.52 -4.99
C TYR A 580 -18.98 -15.41 -3.90
N PHE A 581 -18.20 -15.63 -2.85
CA PHE A 581 -18.62 -16.31 -1.65
C PHE A 581 -19.34 -15.30 -0.76
N VAL A 582 -20.62 -15.56 -0.51
CA VAL A 582 -21.50 -14.66 0.22
C VAL A 582 -21.84 -15.28 1.57
N TYR A 583 -21.53 -14.57 2.63
CA TYR A 583 -21.78 -14.98 4.01
C TYR A 583 -22.78 -14.05 4.68
N ASN A 584 -23.59 -14.65 5.55
CA ASN A 584 -24.22 -13.92 6.64
C ASN A 584 -23.20 -13.88 7.79
N VAL A 585 -22.89 -12.70 8.31
CA VAL A 585 -21.91 -12.50 9.37
C VAL A 585 -22.51 -11.66 10.49
N ASN A 586 -22.46 -12.21 11.70
CA ASN A 586 -22.84 -11.52 12.94
C ASN A 586 -21.92 -11.95 14.08
N LEU A 587 -22.22 -11.58 15.32
CA LEU A 587 -21.38 -11.93 16.47
C LEU A 587 -21.40 -13.42 16.84
N GLU A 588 -22.21 -14.24 16.19
CA GLU A 588 -22.18 -15.69 16.32
C GLU A 588 -21.19 -16.34 15.32
N GLY A 589 -20.71 -15.59 14.31
CA GLY A 589 -19.73 -16.04 13.34
C GLY A 589 -20.18 -15.92 11.89
N PHE A 590 -19.63 -16.80 11.05
CA PHE A 590 -19.81 -16.83 9.59
C PHE A 590 -20.74 -17.97 9.17
N LYS A 591 -21.77 -17.64 8.43
CA LYS A 591 -22.62 -18.65 7.80
C LYS A 591 -22.63 -18.47 6.30
N LEU A 592 -22.04 -19.41 5.56
CA LEU A 592 -22.07 -19.38 4.09
C LEU A 592 -23.54 -19.38 3.62
N LYS A 593 -23.91 -18.35 2.90
CA LYS A 593 -25.24 -18.18 2.30
C LYS A 593 -25.30 -18.81 0.92
N GLY A 594 -24.22 -18.74 0.17
CA GLY A 594 -24.07 -19.36 -1.14
C GLY A 594 -22.89 -18.76 -1.92
N VAL A 595 -22.73 -19.26 -3.14
CA VAL A 595 -21.69 -18.81 -4.07
C VAL A 595 -22.36 -18.35 -5.37
N ILE A 596 -22.02 -17.16 -5.83
CA ILE A 596 -22.46 -16.63 -7.14
C ILE A 596 -21.32 -16.84 -8.11
N ASN A 597 -21.42 -17.89 -8.92
CA ASN A 597 -20.40 -18.25 -9.91
C ASN A 597 -20.47 -17.32 -11.13
N HIS A 598 -19.30 -16.87 -11.61
CA HIS A 598 -19.14 -16.08 -12.84
C HIS A 598 -18.54 -16.88 -13.99
N GLU A 599 -18.36 -18.16 -13.81
CA GLU A 599 -17.57 -18.99 -14.68
C GLU A 599 -18.33 -19.53 -15.88
N LYS A 600 -17.58 -19.66 -16.97
CA LYS A 600 -17.86 -20.67 -18.01
C LYS A 600 -16.78 -21.73 -17.93
N THR A 601 -17.15 -22.94 -17.50
CA THR A 601 -16.30 -24.13 -17.56
C THR A 601 -15.76 -24.32 -18.98
N THR A 602 -14.52 -23.90 -19.22
CA THR A 602 -13.82 -24.27 -20.45
C THR A 602 -12.85 -25.39 -20.13
N ASN A 603 -13.07 -26.57 -20.74
CA ASN A 603 -12.19 -27.73 -20.69
C ASN A 603 -10.83 -27.49 -21.38
N ASN A 604 -10.22 -26.33 -21.25
CA ASN A 604 -9.01 -26.00 -21.99
C ASN A 604 -7.75 -26.12 -21.12
N LYS A 605 -6.82 -26.97 -21.53
CA LYS A 605 -5.60 -27.42 -20.83
C LYS A 605 -4.50 -26.34 -20.60
N TYR A 606 -4.73 -25.07 -20.94
CA TYR A 606 -3.76 -23.97 -20.81
C TYR A 606 -4.27 -22.87 -19.88
N TYR A 607 -4.44 -23.22 -18.61
CA TYR A 607 -5.21 -22.48 -17.60
C TYR A 607 -4.60 -21.22 -17.02
N TYR A 608 -3.40 -20.82 -17.38
CA TYR A 608 -2.79 -19.62 -16.78
C TYR A 608 -3.21 -18.27 -17.40
N TYR A 609 -4.00 -18.27 -18.49
CA TYR A 609 -4.28 -17.04 -19.24
C TYR A 609 -5.77 -16.68 -19.46
N ASN A 610 -6.70 -17.50 -19.02
CA ASN A 610 -8.15 -17.27 -19.27
C ASN A 610 -8.98 -17.27 -17.98
N GLN A 611 -8.47 -16.73 -16.88
CA GLN A 611 -9.28 -16.53 -15.67
C GLN A 611 -10.18 -15.32 -15.88
N THR A 612 -11.49 -15.50 -15.67
CA THR A 612 -12.43 -14.38 -15.59
C THR A 612 -12.07 -13.59 -14.34
N LYS A 613 -11.51 -12.41 -14.49
CA LYS A 613 -11.16 -11.61 -13.31
C LYS A 613 -12.43 -11.13 -12.64
N LEU A 614 -12.66 -11.62 -11.44
CA LEU A 614 -13.67 -11.09 -10.55
C LEU A 614 -13.19 -9.72 -10.04
N LEU A 615 -14.01 -8.69 -10.21
CA LEU A 615 -13.63 -7.34 -9.86
C LEU A 615 -14.07 -6.96 -8.46
N ARG A 616 -15.38 -6.71 -8.28
CA ARG A 616 -15.97 -6.22 -7.02
C ARG A 616 -17.40 -6.72 -6.86
N GLY A 617 -17.82 -6.87 -5.61
CA GLY A 617 -19.24 -6.98 -5.24
C GLY A 617 -19.74 -5.66 -4.67
N LEU A 618 -21.01 -5.32 -4.90
CA LEU A 618 -21.69 -4.20 -4.27
C LEU A 618 -23.17 -4.54 -4.06
N TYR A 619 -23.82 -3.89 -3.11
CA TYR A 619 -25.28 -3.95 -3.01
C TYR A 619 -25.92 -2.60 -3.34
N ILE A 620 -27.12 -2.66 -3.90
CA ILE A 620 -28.02 -1.52 -4.06
C ILE A 620 -29.39 -1.99 -3.57
N LYS A 621 -29.87 -1.43 -2.47
CA LYS A 621 -31.10 -1.85 -1.77
C LYS A 621 -31.02 -3.35 -1.41
N ASP A 622 -32.00 -4.14 -1.87
CA ASP A 622 -32.09 -5.58 -1.60
C ASP A 622 -31.43 -6.44 -2.70
N ASN A 623 -30.58 -5.85 -3.55
CA ASN A 623 -29.94 -6.57 -4.63
C ASN A 623 -28.41 -6.55 -4.46
N LEU A 624 -27.82 -7.72 -4.67
CA LEU A 624 -26.38 -7.91 -4.75
C LEU A 624 -25.95 -7.91 -6.20
N TYR A 625 -24.99 -7.07 -6.53
CA TYR A 625 -24.35 -7.00 -7.84
C TYR A 625 -22.95 -7.54 -7.71
N THR A 626 -22.64 -8.57 -8.45
CA THR A 626 -21.29 -9.13 -8.56
C THR A 626 -20.75 -8.89 -9.95
N VAL A 627 -19.55 -8.33 -10.04
CA VAL A 627 -18.97 -7.83 -11.28
C VAL A 627 -17.68 -8.55 -11.60
N SER A 628 -17.59 -9.05 -12.83
CA SER A 628 -16.37 -9.56 -13.45
C SER A 628 -15.96 -8.66 -14.62
N GLU A 629 -14.84 -8.94 -15.29
CA GLU A 629 -14.44 -8.22 -16.48
C GLU A 629 -15.47 -8.31 -17.63
N THR A 630 -16.30 -9.36 -17.64
CA THR A 630 -17.18 -9.68 -18.77
C THR A 630 -18.67 -9.55 -18.47
N GLU A 631 -19.07 -9.64 -17.20
CA GLU A 631 -20.49 -9.67 -16.86
C GLU A 631 -20.79 -9.02 -15.49
N ILE A 632 -22.03 -8.55 -15.35
CA ILE A 632 -22.62 -8.14 -14.08
C ILE A 632 -23.78 -9.08 -13.80
N LYS A 633 -23.73 -9.81 -12.66
CA LYS A 633 -24.85 -10.60 -12.16
C LYS A 633 -25.59 -9.83 -11.09
N VAL A 634 -26.91 -9.94 -11.12
CA VAL A 634 -27.83 -9.32 -10.15
C VAL A 634 -28.55 -10.43 -9.42
N ASN A 635 -28.37 -10.49 -8.13
CA ASN A 635 -28.97 -11.48 -7.26
C ASN A 635 -29.77 -10.83 -6.12
N ASN A 636 -30.81 -11.49 -5.66
CA ASN A 636 -31.53 -11.07 -4.47
C ASN A 636 -30.65 -11.27 -3.23
N LEU A 637 -30.49 -10.23 -2.40
CA LEU A 637 -29.67 -10.33 -1.17
C LEU A 637 -30.21 -11.37 -0.18
N ARG A 638 -31.53 -11.61 -0.17
CA ARG A 638 -32.18 -12.48 0.82
C ARG A 638 -31.87 -13.96 0.60
N ASP A 639 -31.88 -14.43 -0.65
CA ASP A 639 -31.81 -15.87 -0.98
C ASP A 639 -30.81 -16.19 -2.10
N LEU A 640 -30.11 -15.18 -2.61
CA LEU A 640 -29.15 -15.23 -3.71
C LEU A 640 -29.74 -15.72 -5.05
N SER A 641 -31.08 -15.79 -5.18
CA SER A 641 -31.71 -16.11 -6.46
C SER A 641 -31.30 -15.10 -7.52
N GLU A 642 -30.88 -15.57 -8.70
CA GLU A 642 -30.52 -14.71 -9.82
C GLU A 642 -31.75 -13.96 -10.34
N ILE A 643 -31.63 -12.63 -10.44
CA ILE A 643 -32.66 -11.74 -10.99
C ILE A 643 -32.37 -11.48 -12.46
N SER A 644 -31.13 -11.20 -12.79
CA SER A 644 -30.71 -10.90 -14.16
C SER A 644 -29.18 -11.03 -14.31
N ASN A 645 -28.74 -11.08 -15.55
CA ASN A 645 -27.32 -11.07 -15.93
C ASN A 645 -27.13 -10.15 -17.14
N LEU A 646 -26.07 -9.35 -17.16
CA LEU A 646 -25.71 -8.44 -18.22
C LEU A 646 -24.27 -8.69 -18.67
N LEU A 647 -24.05 -9.03 -19.92
CA LEU A 647 -22.72 -9.07 -20.53
C LEU A 647 -22.24 -7.64 -20.80
N ILE A 648 -21.06 -7.26 -20.26
CA ILE A 648 -20.45 -5.92 -20.41
C ILE A 648 -19.24 -5.91 -21.33
N SER A 649 -18.67 -7.05 -21.68
CA SER A 649 -17.70 -7.21 -22.77
C SER A 649 -18.17 -8.24 -23.77
N LYS A 650 -17.74 -8.08 -25.02
CA LYS A 650 -17.83 -9.17 -26.01
C LYS A 650 -16.61 -10.02 -25.79
N GLY A 651 -16.73 -11.09 -24.98
CA GLY A 651 -15.65 -12.06 -24.86
C GLY A 651 -15.15 -12.42 -26.27
N ASP A 652 -13.84 -12.46 -26.45
CA ASP A 652 -13.23 -12.93 -27.66
C ASP A 652 -13.73 -14.36 -27.94
N ASN A 653 -14.53 -14.50 -29.04
CA ASN A 653 -15.01 -15.79 -29.53
C ASN A 653 -13.87 -16.55 -30.25
#